data_071d78ea573904b6a9b08a57aecdf1de
#
_entry.id   071d78ea573904b6a9b08a57aecdf1de
#
_cell.length_a   1.000
_cell.length_b   1.000
_cell.length_c   1.000
_cell.angle_alpha   90.00
_cell.angle_beta   90.00
_cell.angle_gamma   90.00
#
_symmetry.space_group_name_H-M   'P 1'
#
loop_
_entity.id
_entity.type
_entity.pdbx_description
1 polymer ?
#
loop_
_entity_poly.entity_id
_entity_poly.type
_entity_poly.pdbx_seq_one_letter_code
_entity_poly.pdbx_strand_id
1 'polypeptide(L)'
;MAALGPSILPKDPHTQIIFAGATIVVLIGIIFTATLHSPKKEDDENPSAFNSFLRFFYASFLKPHTGDVGNGQQDALESFYKAQAGVYDATRKSLLRGREDMLGLVAAQMVQKAAKERTHDTKRIWVDIGGGTGWNIEAMSEFVDVEEFFSSVYLVDFSPSLCEVARKRFTRLGWKNVKVVCQDARTFRLEDHEIGPANEKTLAFARSPMSSYFADDTASVGGADLITLSYSLSMIPDFYSVIDSLTSLLAPGGIIGAVDFYVQSAVDLSFRNYTGGAINRHVSWFGRLFWRAWFDVDRVGLEAGRRDYLEYRFGTVLSADSRNYLLGSIPYYIWIGCQKKPESSQNTPNYPHEIVERLDAAATESPYLSPINHQNALSRKVDNSTPPELRSKAFDAAIINLSANLPLPSFFYQNHHWRIYYDDQLKKHTQFKNEYIYAFTWEDSRVDQRLLKLNSEDVVLAITSAGDNILSYALESPARIHAVDLNPNQNHLLELKVAAFSALPYSDVWKIFGEGKHPNFRQLLITRLSPHMSSRAFQYWLNHTSTFMSRRSKGLYETGGSRHAIRIVRLLSTTLGFSGQVKALLACKTLNEQREIWIKQIRPMIMSRLLSYFVVSSEKFLWAALGVPHNQLAMLEADHVAAETKSSPFPQEHSENELNSSRGAAVWEYMVQTLDPVIETSLIGEDNPYYLVCMQGRYSERCHPDYLKPKSHQKLSRGTAFDGLRIHTDEINEVVTRLTPGTLTVAVVMDSMDWFDPGSEEAGKQIGKLNRALKMNGRVLLRSAALIPWYISKFESLGFTPKRVGSRENGACIDRVNMYASCWILTKTASINPNIPKTSRDGSVDLEKLEI
;
A
#
# COMPACT_ATOMS: atom_id res chain seq x y z
N MET A 1 -29.80 18.29 -33.82
CA MET A 1 -29.16 18.25 -35.15
C MET A 1 -27.80 18.92 -35.03
N ALA A 2 -26.77 18.16 -34.97
CA ALA A 2 -25.39 18.57 -35.28
C ALA A 2 -24.66 17.29 -35.67
N ALA A 3 -24.31 17.21 -36.95
CA ALA A 3 -23.65 16.08 -37.56
C ALA A 3 -22.24 15.93 -37.06
N LEU A 4 -21.92 14.80 -36.48
CA LEU A 4 -20.55 14.32 -36.25
C LEU A 4 -19.92 14.00 -37.60
N GLY A 5 -18.88 14.75 -37.95
CA GLY A 5 -18.07 14.48 -39.13
C GLY A 5 -17.34 13.14 -39.01
N PRO A 6 -16.97 12.49 -40.10
CA PRO A 6 -16.35 11.18 -40.11
C PRO A 6 -14.97 11.24 -39.47
N SER A 7 -14.67 10.28 -38.55
CA SER A 7 -13.34 10.10 -37.98
C SER A 7 -12.33 9.79 -39.09
N ILE A 8 -11.32 10.63 -39.22
CA ILE A 8 -10.24 10.54 -40.23
C ILE A 8 -9.27 9.37 -39.95
N LEU A 9 -9.42 8.65 -38.85
CA LEU A 9 -8.56 7.55 -38.48
C LEU A 9 -9.08 6.21 -39.05
N PRO A 10 -8.25 5.46 -39.76
CA PRO A 10 -8.59 4.13 -40.26
C PRO A 10 -8.96 3.18 -39.12
N LYS A 11 -9.96 2.36 -39.31
CA LYS A 11 -10.43 1.40 -38.31
C LYS A 11 -9.57 0.12 -38.17
N ASP A 12 -8.70 -0.13 -39.13
CA ASP A 12 -7.85 -1.31 -39.18
C ASP A 12 -6.50 -1.06 -38.45
N PRO A 13 -6.06 -1.93 -37.52
CA PRO A 13 -4.83 -1.77 -36.76
C PRO A 13 -3.56 -1.65 -37.59
N HIS A 14 -3.48 -2.37 -38.73
CA HIS A 14 -2.33 -2.28 -39.65
C HIS A 14 -2.26 -0.92 -40.34
N THR A 15 -3.40 -0.37 -40.73
CA THR A 15 -3.48 0.94 -41.36
C THR A 15 -3.21 2.07 -40.35
N GLN A 16 -3.56 1.89 -39.08
CA GLN A 16 -3.20 2.84 -38.00
C GLN A 16 -1.69 2.89 -37.78
N ILE A 17 -1.00 1.75 -37.84
CA ILE A 17 0.47 1.67 -37.69
C ILE A 17 1.15 2.36 -38.86
N ILE A 18 0.67 2.15 -40.08
CA ILE A 18 1.22 2.78 -41.27
C ILE A 18 0.98 4.29 -41.23
N PHE A 19 -0.21 4.73 -40.77
CA PHE A 19 -0.55 6.14 -40.67
C PHE A 19 0.29 6.84 -39.59
N ALA A 20 0.49 6.19 -38.42
CA ALA A 20 1.37 6.68 -37.37
C ALA A 20 2.83 6.77 -37.85
N GLY A 21 3.32 5.75 -38.57
CA GLY A 21 4.66 5.77 -39.16
C GLY A 21 4.82 6.88 -40.22
N ALA A 22 3.84 7.07 -41.08
CA ALA A 22 3.85 8.13 -42.09
C ALA A 22 3.78 9.52 -41.45
N THR A 23 2.98 9.71 -40.40
CA THR A 23 2.90 10.97 -39.64
C THR A 23 4.22 11.30 -38.95
N ILE A 24 4.91 10.31 -38.38
CA ILE A 24 6.24 10.47 -37.80
C ILE A 24 7.26 10.88 -38.88
N VAL A 25 7.24 10.25 -40.05
CA VAL A 25 8.13 10.60 -41.16
C VAL A 25 7.88 12.01 -41.69
N VAL A 26 6.62 12.43 -41.79
CA VAL A 26 6.24 13.79 -42.18
C VAL A 26 6.66 14.82 -41.13
N LEU A 27 6.47 14.54 -39.84
CA LEU A 27 6.95 15.40 -38.75
C LEU A 27 8.48 15.52 -38.75
N ILE A 28 9.19 14.42 -38.97
CA ILE A 28 10.64 14.41 -39.14
C ILE A 28 11.07 15.26 -40.34
N GLY A 29 10.35 15.15 -41.48
CA GLY A 29 10.61 15.94 -42.66
C GLY A 29 10.37 17.44 -42.47
N ILE A 30 9.31 17.84 -41.76
CA ILE A 30 9.02 19.22 -41.39
C ILE A 30 10.09 19.80 -40.46
N ILE A 31 10.51 19.03 -39.46
CA ILE A 31 11.59 19.42 -38.54
C ILE A 31 12.92 19.57 -39.30
N PHE A 32 13.21 18.65 -40.22
CA PHE A 32 14.42 18.68 -41.03
C PHE A 32 14.46 19.91 -41.96
N THR A 33 13.36 20.25 -42.59
CA THR A 33 13.27 21.45 -43.44
C THR A 33 13.34 22.76 -42.62
N ALA A 34 12.76 22.78 -41.42
CA ALA A 34 12.85 23.94 -40.53
C ALA A 34 14.28 24.17 -39.98
N THR A 35 15.06 23.10 -39.80
CA THR A 35 16.48 23.22 -39.35
C THR A 35 17.41 23.67 -40.45
N LEU A 36 17.14 23.35 -41.71
CA LEU A 36 17.92 23.78 -42.85
C LEU A 36 17.75 25.26 -43.21
N HIS A 37 16.63 25.90 -42.77
CA HIS A 37 16.29 27.27 -43.08
C HIS A 37 16.52 28.29 -41.95
N SER A 38 17.06 27.85 -40.80
CA SER A 38 17.38 28.77 -39.68
C SER A 38 18.71 29.49 -39.89
N PRO A 39 18.74 30.83 -39.93
CA PRO A 39 19.98 31.58 -40.06
C PRO A 39 20.87 31.37 -38.83
N LYS A 40 22.17 31.09 -39.09
CA LYS A 40 23.19 31.03 -38.05
C LYS A 40 23.31 32.40 -37.37
N LYS A 41 22.91 32.48 -36.10
CA LYS A 41 23.38 33.54 -35.19
C LYS A 41 24.47 32.92 -34.32
N GLU A 42 25.65 33.46 -34.43
CA GLU A 42 26.73 33.33 -33.48
C GLU A 42 26.35 34.14 -32.23
N ASP A 43 26.75 33.64 -31.07
CA ASP A 43 26.59 34.22 -29.73
C ASP A 43 25.22 34.07 -29.04
N ASP A 44 25.00 32.91 -28.44
CA ASP A 44 24.11 32.76 -27.28
C ASP A 44 24.66 31.67 -26.36
N GLU A 45 25.09 32.03 -25.17
CA GLU A 45 25.64 31.12 -24.16
C GLU A 45 24.59 30.19 -23.54
N ASN A 46 23.29 30.35 -23.89
CA ASN A 46 22.22 29.46 -23.49
C ASN A 46 21.36 29.04 -24.70
N PRO A 47 21.60 27.84 -25.26
CA PRO A 47 20.76 27.36 -26.35
C PRO A 47 19.32 27.14 -25.85
N SER A 48 18.33 27.63 -26.62
CA SER A 48 16.92 27.41 -26.27
C SER A 48 16.62 25.90 -26.09
N ALA A 49 15.66 25.55 -25.21
CA ALA A 49 15.28 24.17 -24.94
C ALA A 49 14.91 23.39 -26.22
N PHE A 50 14.40 24.10 -27.25
CA PHE A 50 14.09 23.55 -28.57
C PHE A 50 15.33 23.20 -29.38
N ASN A 51 16.35 24.05 -29.39
CA ASN A 51 17.62 23.78 -30.09
C ASN A 51 18.40 22.63 -29.40
N SER A 52 18.33 22.56 -28.09
CA SER A 52 18.92 21.46 -27.33
C SER A 52 18.22 20.14 -27.64
N PHE A 53 16.88 20.14 -27.77
CA PHE A 53 16.09 18.97 -28.16
C PHE A 53 16.39 18.54 -29.60
N LEU A 54 16.53 19.47 -30.54
CA LEU A 54 16.87 19.16 -31.93
C LEU A 54 18.29 18.58 -32.07
N ARG A 55 19.25 19.11 -31.32
CA ARG A 55 20.62 18.58 -31.28
C ARG A 55 20.64 17.15 -30.68
N PHE A 56 19.86 16.94 -29.65
CA PHE A 56 19.68 15.60 -29.07
C PHE A 56 19.09 14.61 -30.09
N PHE A 57 18.00 15.01 -30.73
CA PHE A 57 17.33 14.18 -31.74
C PHE A 57 18.22 13.85 -32.91
N TYR A 58 18.98 14.81 -33.42
CA TYR A 58 19.94 14.62 -34.50
C TYR A 58 21.07 13.66 -34.07
N ALA A 59 21.63 13.84 -32.90
CA ALA A 59 22.74 13.03 -32.37
C ALA A 59 22.31 11.60 -32.05
N SER A 60 21.07 11.42 -31.57
CA SER A 60 20.55 10.10 -31.19
C SER A 60 19.97 9.29 -32.36
N PHE A 61 19.45 9.96 -33.42
CA PHE A 61 18.70 9.26 -34.47
C PHE A 61 19.20 9.48 -35.91
N LEU A 62 19.92 10.55 -36.18
CA LEU A 62 20.28 10.92 -37.56
C LEU A 62 21.80 10.91 -37.83
N LYS A 63 22.62 11.01 -36.78
CA LYS A 63 24.07 10.96 -36.97
C LYS A 63 24.50 9.50 -37.13
N PRO A 64 25.11 9.13 -38.28
CA PRO A 64 25.70 7.80 -38.41
C PRO A 64 26.71 7.56 -37.30
N HIS A 65 26.59 6.46 -36.58
CA HIS A 65 27.64 6.03 -35.65
C HIS A 65 28.90 5.65 -36.45
N THR A 66 29.79 6.60 -36.68
CA THR A 66 31.09 6.34 -37.30
C THR A 66 32.05 5.83 -36.23
N GLY A 67 31.76 4.70 -35.63
CA GLY A 67 32.68 3.94 -34.81
C GLY A 67 33.24 2.81 -35.63
N ASP A 68 34.52 2.70 -35.75
CA ASP A 68 35.22 1.56 -36.33
C ASP A 68 34.71 0.26 -35.74
N VAL A 69 34.42 -0.71 -36.57
CA VAL A 69 33.86 -2.03 -36.23
C VAL A 69 34.83 -2.88 -35.36
N GLY A 70 35.90 -2.30 -34.85
CA GLY A 70 36.94 -2.97 -34.06
C GLY A 70 37.22 -2.40 -32.68
N ASN A 71 36.74 -1.22 -32.33
CA ASN A 71 37.01 -0.60 -31.05
C ASN A 71 35.82 -0.82 -30.10
N GLY A 72 36.12 -1.07 -28.80
CA GLY A 72 35.15 -1.48 -27.78
C GLY A 72 33.98 -0.51 -27.57
N GLN A 73 32.97 -1.00 -26.91
CA GLN A 73 31.74 -0.23 -26.55
C GLN A 73 32.07 1.10 -25.84
N GLN A 74 33.20 1.16 -25.12
CA GLN A 74 33.68 2.34 -24.42
C GLN A 74 33.95 3.52 -25.38
N ASP A 75 34.62 3.29 -26.51
CA ASP A 75 34.94 4.32 -27.47
C ASP A 75 33.72 4.89 -28.18
N ALA A 76 32.75 4.04 -28.43
CA ALA A 76 31.47 4.45 -29.02
C ALA A 76 30.62 5.29 -28.06
N LEU A 77 30.56 4.92 -26.78
CA LEU A 77 29.87 5.68 -25.73
C LEU A 77 30.61 6.97 -25.40
N GLU A 78 31.96 6.99 -25.38
CA GLU A 78 32.74 8.20 -25.15
C GLU A 78 32.57 9.19 -26.31
N SER A 79 32.54 8.73 -27.57
CA SER A 79 32.27 9.61 -28.72
C SER A 79 30.88 10.27 -28.67
N PHE A 80 29.88 9.53 -28.14
CA PHE A 80 28.53 10.00 -27.91
C PHE A 80 28.47 11.03 -26.78
N TYR A 81 29.10 10.75 -25.64
CA TYR A 81 29.12 11.65 -24.48
C TYR A 81 29.91 12.91 -24.70
N LYS A 82 31.08 12.82 -25.39
CA LYS A 82 31.91 13.98 -25.72
C LYS A 82 31.16 15.04 -26.50
N ALA A 83 30.27 14.64 -27.40
CA ALA A 83 29.46 15.56 -28.19
C ALA A 83 28.34 16.22 -27.39
N GLN A 84 27.89 15.62 -26.28
CA GLN A 84 26.69 16.03 -25.54
C GLN A 84 26.97 16.51 -24.10
N ALA A 85 28.19 16.34 -23.56
CA ALA A 85 28.50 16.59 -22.15
C ALA A 85 28.03 17.96 -21.64
N GLY A 86 28.13 19.02 -22.47
CA GLY A 86 27.74 20.38 -22.10
C GLY A 86 26.22 20.66 -22.08
N VAL A 87 25.41 19.81 -22.72
CA VAL A 87 23.92 19.95 -22.77
C VAL A 87 23.21 18.74 -22.19
N TYR A 88 23.99 17.80 -21.62
CA TYR A 88 23.52 16.50 -21.16
C TYR A 88 22.37 16.62 -20.13
N ASP A 89 22.58 17.40 -19.09
CA ASP A 89 21.60 17.50 -17.99
C ASP A 89 20.28 18.12 -18.46
N ALA A 90 20.33 19.16 -19.29
CA ALA A 90 19.13 19.85 -19.80
C ALA A 90 18.28 18.93 -20.68
N THR A 91 18.91 18.12 -21.54
CA THR A 91 18.20 17.18 -22.43
C THR A 91 17.67 15.97 -21.69
N ARG A 92 18.42 15.47 -20.69
CA ARG A 92 18.09 14.25 -19.94
C ARG A 92 17.03 14.45 -18.86
N LYS A 93 16.80 15.68 -18.36
CA LYS A 93 15.77 15.97 -17.36
C LYS A 93 14.36 15.49 -17.78
N SER A 94 14.03 15.60 -19.06
CA SER A 94 12.73 15.12 -19.57
C SER A 94 12.69 13.63 -19.86
N LEU A 95 13.81 13.02 -20.24
CA LEU A 95 13.91 11.61 -20.60
C LEU A 95 14.06 10.73 -19.35
N LEU A 96 14.98 11.07 -18.44
CA LEU A 96 15.38 10.26 -17.30
C LEU A 96 14.51 10.60 -16.08
N ARG A 97 13.23 10.21 -16.13
CA ARG A 97 12.26 10.44 -15.06
C ARG A 97 12.51 9.53 -13.87
N GLY A 98 12.07 9.95 -12.69
CA GLY A 98 12.14 9.15 -11.47
C GLY A 98 13.49 9.22 -10.74
N ARG A 99 14.50 9.93 -11.26
CA ARG A 99 15.78 10.12 -10.56
C ARG A 99 15.59 10.87 -9.24
N GLU A 100 14.89 12.00 -9.28
CA GLU A 100 14.56 12.81 -8.09
C GLU A 100 13.76 11.97 -7.08
N ASP A 101 12.79 11.18 -7.57
CA ASP A 101 12.00 10.30 -6.71
C ASP A 101 12.87 9.21 -6.06
N MET A 102 13.77 8.59 -6.81
CA MET A 102 14.69 7.58 -6.28
C MET A 102 15.59 8.19 -5.20
N LEU A 103 16.18 9.37 -5.46
CA LEU A 103 17.00 10.07 -4.48
C LEU A 103 16.20 10.41 -3.21
N GLY A 104 14.98 10.93 -3.36
CA GLY A 104 14.10 11.20 -2.22
C GLY A 104 13.74 9.96 -1.41
N LEU A 105 13.52 8.82 -2.07
CA LEU A 105 13.22 7.55 -1.42
C LEU A 105 14.41 6.98 -0.66
N VAL A 106 15.61 6.98 -1.24
CA VAL A 106 16.82 6.52 -0.52
C VAL A 106 17.16 7.46 0.62
N ALA A 107 17.05 8.77 0.43
CA ALA A 107 17.25 9.76 1.48
C ALA A 107 16.28 9.52 2.67
N ALA A 108 14.99 9.25 2.38
CA ALA A 108 14.01 8.94 3.41
C ALA A 108 14.39 7.70 4.23
N GLN A 109 14.85 6.63 3.57
CA GLN A 109 15.33 5.41 4.24
C GLN A 109 16.57 5.68 5.09
N MET A 110 17.55 6.43 4.55
CA MET A 110 18.78 6.77 5.24
C MET A 110 18.53 7.66 6.46
N VAL A 111 17.67 8.68 6.33
CA VAL A 111 17.29 9.57 7.44
C VAL A 111 16.56 8.78 8.54
N GLN A 112 15.64 7.87 8.18
CA GLN A 112 14.96 7.03 9.16
C GLN A 112 15.94 6.10 9.88
N LYS A 113 16.91 5.50 9.16
CA LYS A 113 17.96 4.67 9.75
C LYS A 113 18.80 5.51 10.72
N ALA A 114 19.29 6.66 10.28
CA ALA A 114 20.11 7.57 11.11
C ALA A 114 19.37 8.00 12.39
N ALA A 115 18.05 8.24 12.32
CA ALA A 115 17.26 8.61 13.51
C ALA A 115 17.13 7.46 14.54
N LYS A 116 17.32 6.20 14.12
CA LYS A 116 17.34 5.03 15.03
C LYS A 116 18.73 4.74 15.61
N GLU A 117 19.80 5.17 14.93
CA GLU A 117 21.16 5.04 15.40
C GLU A 117 21.42 6.03 16.54
N ARG A 118 21.81 5.53 17.71
CA ARG A 118 22.08 6.38 18.90
C ARG A 118 23.41 7.14 18.86
N THR A 119 24.29 6.83 17.90
CA THR A 119 25.62 7.42 17.74
C THR A 119 25.61 8.45 16.63
N HIS A 120 25.87 9.72 16.96
CA HIS A 120 25.95 10.83 16.01
C HIS A 120 27.21 10.80 15.11
N ASP A 121 28.15 9.89 15.35
CA ASP A 121 29.48 9.86 14.72
C ASP A 121 29.66 8.62 13.82
N THR A 122 28.65 8.27 13.02
CA THR A 122 28.76 7.19 12.04
C THR A 122 29.29 7.75 10.72
N LYS A 123 30.47 7.27 10.31
CA LYS A 123 31.00 7.49 8.96
C LYS A 123 30.02 6.88 7.94
N ARG A 124 29.30 7.68 7.17
CA ARG A 124 28.43 7.20 6.10
C ARG A 124 29.12 7.42 4.75
N ILE A 125 29.17 6.36 3.95
CA ILE A 125 29.79 6.38 2.64
C ILE A 125 28.74 6.16 1.57
N TRP A 126 28.71 7.01 0.56
CA TRP A 126 27.87 6.89 -0.61
C TRP A 126 28.70 6.62 -1.86
N VAL A 127 28.27 5.64 -2.68
CA VAL A 127 28.87 5.34 -3.98
C VAL A 127 27.81 5.47 -5.07
N ASP A 128 28.00 6.40 -6.02
CA ASP A 128 27.13 6.61 -7.18
C ASP A 128 27.74 5.96 -8.42
N ILE A 129 27.20 4.81 -8.83
CA ILE A 129 27.71 3.98 -9.94
C ILE A 129 27.12 4.46 -11.27
N GLY A 130 27.99 4.80 -12.22
CA GLY A 130 27.59 5.46 -13.46
C GLY A 130 27.08 6.87 -13.20
N GLY A 131 27.70 7.60 -12.27
CA GLY A 131 27.27 8.90 -11.79
C GLY A 131 27.34 10.04 -12.83
N GLY A 132 27.97 9.80 -13.96
CA GLY A 132 28.02 10.70 -15.10
C GLY A 132 28.54 12.09 -14.75
N THR A 133 27.70 13.11 -14.98
CA THR A 133 28.02 14.52 -14.69
C THR A 133 27.95 14.88 -13.20
N GLY A 134 27.61 13.95 -12.30
CA GLY A 134 27.43 14.21 -10.88
C GLY A 134 26.10 14.85 -10.50
N TRP A 135 25.13 14.84 -11.41
CA TRP A 135 23.82 15.46 -11.18
C TRP A 135 23.07 14.81 -9.98
N ASN A 136 23.13 13.49 -9.81
CA ASN A 136 22.49 12.82 -8.69
C ASN A 136 23.00 13.32 -7.33
N ILE A 137 24.33 13.50 -7.22
CA ILE A 137 24.98 13.94 -5.98
C ILE A 137 24.57 15.38 -5.65
N GLU A 138 24.55 16.28 -6.66
CA GLU A 138 24.04 17.64 -6.49
C GLU A 138 22.55 17.64 -6.11
N ALA A 139 21.71 16.85 -6.80
CA ALA A 139 20.28 16.79 -6.55
C ALA A 139 19.93 16.18 -5.17
N MET A 140 20.79 15.36 -4.59
CA MET A 140 20.61 14.83 -3.23
C MET A 140 20.55 15.94 -2.19
N SER A 141 21.17 17.10 -2.44
CA SER A 141 21.15 18.25 -1.53
C SER A 141 19.74 18.83 -1.31
N GLU A 142 18.76 18.51 -2.17
CA GLU A 142 17.36 18.85 -1.93
C GLU A 142 16.73 18.04 -0.77
N PHE A 143 17.33 16.94 -0.36
CA PHE A 143 16.81 16.02 0.64
C PHE A 143 17.62 15.96 1.92
N VAL A 144 18.96 16.01 1.81
CA VAL A 144 19.91 15.99 2.93
C VAL A 144 21.09 16.92 2.63
N ASP A 145 21.71 17.46 3.66
CA ASP A 145 23.02 18.12 3.48
C ASP A 145 24.10 17.07 3.20
N VAL A 146 24.61 17.07 1.98
CA VAL A 146 25.53 16.02 1.50
C VAL A 146 26.86 16.06 2.24
N GLU A 147 27.37 17.25 2.60
CA GLU A 147 28.67 17.37 3.30
C GLU A 147 28.58 16.96 4.76
N GLU A 148 27.45 17.23 5.43
CA GLU A 148 27.24 16.86 6.81
C GLU A 148 26.77 15.41 6.96
N PHE A 149 25.93 14.91 6.03
CA PHE A 149 25.33 13.59 6.13
C PHE A 149 26.26 12.46 5.73
N PHE A 150 27.12 12.68 4.72
CA PHE A 150 28.07 11.68 4.22
C PHE A 150 29.51 12.10 4.51
N SER A 151 30.29 11.20 5.09
CA SER A 151 31.74 11.42 5.32
C SER A 151 32.56 11.35 4.03
N SER A 152 32.15 10.50 3.10
CA SER A 152 32.75 10.35 1.77
C SER A 152 31.67 10.00 0.74
N VAL A 153 31.77 10.61 -0.44
CA VAL A 153 30.91 10.32 -1.60
C VAL A 153 31.81 10.00 -2.79
N TYR A 154 31.61 8.84 -3.41
CA TYR A 154 32.34 8.38 -4.58
C TYR A 154 31.46 8.41 -5.81
N LEU A 155 31.78 9.24 -6.78
CA LEU A 155 31.21 9.15 -8.12
C LEU A 155 32.11 8.23 -8.93
N VAL A 156 31.58 7.11 -9.39
CA VAL A 156 32.29 6.13 -10.20
C VAL A 156 31.71 6.12 -11.61
N ASP A 157 32.47 6.54 -12.59
CA ASP A 157 32.08 6.52 -14.01
C ASP A 157 33.29 6.20 -14.89
N PHE A 158 33.08 5.47 -15.98
CA PHE A 158 34.15 5.09 -16.86
C PHE A 158 34.44 6.13 -17.96
N SER A 159 33.55 7.12 -18.17
CA SER A 159 33.74 8.19 -19.18
C SER A 159 34.57 9.35 -18.65
N PRO A 160 35.80 9.57 -19.19
CA PRO A 160 36.63 10.68 -18.79
C PRO A 160 35.97 12.05 -19.00
N SER A 161 35.22 12.22 -20.08
CA SER A 161 34.53 13.47 -20.40
C SER A 161 33.44 13.82 -19.39
N LEU A 162 32.66 12.84 -18.93
CA LEU A 162 31.65 13.05 -17.90
C LEU A 162 32.29 13.31 -16.54
N CYS A 163 33.32 12.56 -16.19
CA CYS A 163 34.11 12.78 -14.96
C CYS A 163 34.69 14.17 -14.87
N GLU A 164 35.13 14.74 -15.99
CA GLU A 164 35.64 16.12 -16.03
C GLU A 164 34.56 17.15 -15.75
N VAL A 165 33.36 16.95 -16.30
CA VAL A 165 32.19 17.80 -15.99
C VAL A 165 31.81 17.67 -14.49
N ALA A 166 31.82 16.48 -13.94
CA ALA A 166 31.58 16.22 -12.52
C ALA A 166 32.62 16.94 -11.62
N ARG A 167 33.89 16.84 -11.94
CA ARG A 167 34.96 17.55 -11.18
C ARG A 167 34.74 19.06 -11.19
N LYS A 168 34.43 19.66 -12.35
CA LYS A 168 34.11 21.09 -12.46
C LYS A 168 32.88 21.47 -11.61
N ARG A 169 31.86 20.60 -11.60
CA ARG A 169 30.63 20.78 -10.80
C ARG A 169 30.98 20.83 -9.30
N PHE A 170 31.66 19.85 -8.78
CA PHE A 170 31.96 19.77 -7.34
C PHE A 170 33.00 20.81 -6.89
N THR A 171 33.90 21.21 -7.77
CA THR A 171 34.78 22.36 -7.52
C THR A 171 34.01 23.67 -7.40
N ARG A 172 32.98 23.87 -8.27
CA ARG A 172 32.08 25.03 -8.18
C ARG A 172 31.26 25.04 -6.91
N LEU A 173 30.79 23.86 -6.46
CA LEU A 173 30.00 23.71 -5.24
C LEU A 173 30.85 23.80 -3.96
N GLY A 174 32.17 23.64 -4.08
CA GLY A 174 33.11 23.69 -2.95
C GLY A 174 33.13 22.43 -2.08
N TRP A 175 32.46 21.32 -2.53
CA TRP A 175 32.36 20.09 -1.76
C TRP A 175 33.70 19.32 -1.71
N LYS A 176 34.14 19.01 -0.48
CA LYS A 176 35.43 18.36 -0.22
C LYS A 176 35.34 16.86 -0.02
N ASN A 177 34.15 16.40 0.39
CA ASN A 177 33.89 14.98 0.67
C ASN A 177 33.57 14.17 -0.59
N VAL A 178 33.42 14.81 -1.78
CA VAL A 178 33.09 14.14 -3.04
C VAL A 178 34.34 13.83 -3.85
N LYS A 179 34.57 12.56 -4.17
CA LYS A 179 35.67 12.05 -4.96
C LYS A 179 35.18 11.52 -6.29
N VAL A 180 35.73 11.99 -7.43
CA VAL A 180 35.37 11.52 -8.78
C VAL A 180 36.39 10.51 -9.26
N VAL A 181 35.97 9.25 -9.37
CA VAL A 181 36.79 8.13 -9.78
C VAL A 181 36.42 7.72 -11.21
N CYS A 182 37.36 7.91 -12.15
CA CYS A 182 37.22 7.49 -13.55
C CYS A 182 37.68 6.05 -13.70
N GLN A 183 36.78 5.10 -13.49
CA GLN A 183 37.05 3.67 -13.46
C GLN A 183 35.84 2.85 -13.86
N ASP A 184 36.09 1.63 -14.38
CA ASP A 184 35.01 0.65 -14.61
C ASP A 184 34.41 0.19 -13.27
N ALA A 185 33.09 0.21 -13.16
CA ALA A 185 32.34 -0.20 -11.95
C ALA A 185 32.69 -1.64 -11.50
N ARG A 186 33.02 -2.54 -12.43
CA ARG A 186 33.41 -3.93 -12.12
C ARG A 186 34.69 -4.04 -11.32
N THR A 187 35.61 -3.07 -11.48
CA THR A 187 36.93 -3.06 -10.85
C THR A 187 37.03 -2.12 -9.66
N PHE A 188 36.01 -1.29 -9.42
CA PHE A 188 36.00 -0.38 -8.30
C PHE A 188 35.96 -1.15 -6.97
N ARG A 189 36.88 -0.75 -6.07
CA ARG A 189 36.98 -1.28 -4.70
C ARG A 189 37.09 -0.11 -3.74
N LEU A 190 36.25 -0.10 -2.71
CA LEU A 190 36.23 0.98 -1.73
C LEU A 190 37.50 1.00 -0.89
N GLU A 191 38.09 -0.16 -0.63
CA GLU A 191 39.33 -0.35 0.13
C GLU A 191 40.52 0.38 -0.48
N ASP A 192 40.51 0.59 -1.80
CA ASP A 192 41.62 1.31 -2.51
C ASP A 192 41.54 2.83 -2.24
N HIS A 193 40.41 3.33 -1.73
CA HIS A 193 40.15 4.76 -1.53
C HIS A 193 39.98 5.17 -0.07
N GLU A 194 39.61 4.25 0.81
CA GLU A 194 39.34 4.45 2.26
C GLU A 194 40.44 3.77 3.08
N ILE A 195 41.70 4.31 3.01
CA ILE A 195 42.83 3.75 3.74
C ILE A 195 42.83 4.27 5.17
N GLY A 196 42.71 3.36 6.13
CA GLY A 196 42.94 3.65 7.55
C GLY A 196 43.84 2.58 8.17
N PRO A 197 44.67 2.93 9.20
CA PRO A 197 45.67 2.03 9.77
C PRO A 197 45.16 0.74 10.38
N ALA A 198 43.81 0.62 10.60
CA ALA A 198 43.19 -0.62 11.05
C ALA A 198 42.91 -1.63 9.93
N ASN A 199 42.97 -1.23 8.67
CA ASN A 199 42.55 -2.04 7.53
C ASN A 199 43.69 -2.82 6.87
N GLU A 200 44.96 -2.53 7.17
CA GLU A 200 46.08 -3.24 6.54
C GLU A 200 46.06 -4.77 6.83
N LYS A 201 45.66 -5.19 8.02
CA LYS A 201 45.54 -6.61 8.37
C LYS A 201 44.33 -7.27 7.73
N THR A 202 43.23 -6.56 7.60
CA THR A 202 41.98 -7.02 6.97
C THR A 202 42.14 -7.07 5.44
N LEU A 203 42.84 -6.09 4.84
CA LEU A 203 43.19 -6.07 3.43
C LEU A 203 44.14 -7.22 3.04
N ALA A 204 45.09 -7.60 3.89
CA ALA A 204 45.95 -8.74 3.65
C ALA A 204 45.16 -10.07 3.63
N PHE A 205 44.15 -10.21 4.45
CA PHE A 205 43.26 -11.38 4.48
C PHE A 205 42.30 -11.40 3.28
N ALA A 206 41.71 -10.27 2.91
CA ALA A 206 40.82 -10.15 1.76
C ALA A 206 41.50 -10.40 0.41
N ARG A 207 42.79 -10.14 0.32
CA ARG A 207 43.63 -10.43 -0.85
C ARG A 207 44.13 -11.88 -0.92
N SER A 208 43.84 -12.72 0.08
CA SER A 208 44.27 -14.12 0.07
C SER A 208 43.34 -14.97 -0.81
N PRO A 209 43.89 -15.97 -1.56
CA PRO A 209 43.07 -16.88 -2.38
C PRO A 209 42.04 -17.70 -1.59
N MET A 210 42.19 -17.77 -0.26
CA MET A 210 41.23 -18.45 0.63
C MET A 210 39.95 -17.63 0.90
N SER A 211 39.96 -16.32 0.68
CA SER A 211 38.78 -15.48 0.94
C SER A 211 37.62 -15.78 -0.01
N SER A 212 37.89 -16.27 -1.22
CA SER A 212 36.87 -16.65 -2.19
C SER A 212 36.05 -17.89 -1.78
N TYR A 213 36.56 -18.75 -0.90
CA TYR A 213 35.86 -19.93 -0.37
C TYR A 213 35.01 -19.62 0.85
N PHE A 214 35.29 -18.53 1.57
CA PHE A 214 34.56 -18.11 2.78
C PHE A 214 33.76 -16.83 2.57
N ALA A 215 33.65 -16.32 1.34
CA ALA A 215 33.00 -15.06 1.00
C ALA A 215 31.46 -14.99 1.33
N ASP A 216 30.87 -16.10 1.73
CA ASP A 216 29.46 -16.13 2.13
C ASP A 216 29.20 -15.74 3.60
N ASP A 217 30.19 -15.68 4.47
CA ASP A 217 29.98 -15.51 5.93
C ASP A 217 30.80 -14.38 6.59
N THR A 218 31.74 -13.74 5.90
CA THR A 218 32.44 -12.59 6.48
C THR A 218 31.77 -11.29 6.06
N ALA A 219 30.94 -10.73 6.90
CA ALA A 219 30.50 -9.35 6.80
C ALA A 219 31.75 -8.44 6.69
N SER A 220 31.93 -7.77 5.55
CA SER A 220 32.99 -6.77 5.38
C SER A 220 32.76 -5.65 6.38
N VAL A 221 33.62 -5.51 7.36
CA VAL A 221 33.62 -4.38 8.28
C VAL A 221 34.02 -3.14 7.48
N GLY A 222 33.07 -2.39 6.93
CA GLY A 222 33.29 -1.17 6.18
C GLY A 222 32.94 -1.29 4.69
N GLY A 223 31.69 -1.04 4.35
CA GLY A 223 31.22 -0.92 2.98
C GLY A 223 30.51 0.43 2.77
N ALA A 224 29.89 0.61 1.61
CA ALA A 224 29.06 1.76 1.32
C ALA A 224 27.69 1.65 2.01
N ASP A 225 27.28 2.68 2.75
CA ASP A 225 25.95 2.77 3.36
C ASP A 225 24.86 3.04 2.33
N LEU A 226 25.21 3.70 1.24
CA LEU A 226 24.35 3.97 0.11
C LEU A 226 25.08 3.69 -1.20
N ILE A 227 24.43 2.91 -2.08
CA ILE A 227 24.82 2.76 -3.47
C ILE A 227 23.68 3.25 -4.35
N THR A 228 23.96 4.06 -5.36
CA THR A 228 22.95 4.50 -6.34
C THR A 228 23.34 4.11 -7.77
N LEU A 229 22.31 3.71 -8.56
CA LEU A 229 22.41 3.42 -9.98
C LEU A 229 21.28 4.17 -10.70
N SER A 230 21.63 5.14 -11.50
CA SER A 230 20.64 6.00 -12.16
C SER A 230 20.79 5.95 -13.67
N TYR A 231 19.97 5.12 -14.33
CA TYR A 231 20.03 4.87 -15.77
C TYR A 231 21.43 4.43 -16.26
N SER A 232 22.14 3.76 -15.40
CA SER A 232 23.47 3.22 -15.66
C SER A 232 23.44 1.72 -15.96
N LEU A 233 22.59 0.96 -15.28
CA LEU A 233 22.53 -0.49 -15.41
C LEU A 233 22.08 -0.93 -16.81
N SER A 234 21.16 -0.19 -17.45
CA SER A 234 20.74 -0.45 -18.84
C SER A 234 21.82 -0.19 -19.88
N MET A 235 22.86 0.57 -19.53
CA MET A 235 24.00 0.88 -20.41
C MET A 235 25.21 -0.03 -20.21
N ILE A 236 25.22 -0.81 -19.13
CA ILE A 236 26.32 -1.74 -18.81
C ILE A 236 26.04 -3.10 -19.47
N PRO A 237 26.88 -3.59 -20.42
CA PRO A 237 26.64 -4.89 -21.07
C PRO A 237 26.75 -6.06 -20.11
N ASP A 238 27.86 -6.09 -19.35
CA ASP A 238 28.13 -7.11 -18.35
C ASP A 238 27.57 -6.71 -16.98
N PHE A 239 26.26 -6.60 -16.91
CA PHE A 239 25.55 -6.18 -15.70
C PHE A 239 25.61 -7.24 -14.58
N TYR A 240 25.79 -8.52 -14.91
CA TYR A 240 25.93 -9.56 -13.91
C TYR A 240 27.14 -9.33 -13.01
N SER A 241 28.31 -9.09 -13.59
CA SER A 241 29.56 -8.84 -12.85
C SER A 241 29.49 -7.57 -12.01
N VAL A 242 28.81 -6.52 -12.53
CA VAL A 242 28.61 -5.29 -11.75
C VAL A 242 27.68 -5.55 -10.56
N ILE A 243 26.52 -6.18 -10.76
CA ILE A 243 25.60 -6.49 -9.67
C ILE A 243 26.27 -7.39 -8.62
N ASP A 244 27.10 -8.34 -9.03
CA ASP A 244 27.85 -9.19 -8.10
C ASP A 244 28.87 -8.39 -7.29
N SER A 245 29.56 -7.42 -7.90
CA SER A 245 30.52 -6.55 -7.18
C SER A 245 29.82 -5.67 -6.12
N LEU A 246 28.54 -5.29 -6.35
CA LEU A 246 27.78 -4.51 -5.36
C LEU A 246 27.54 -5.28 -4.06
N THR A 247 27.52 -6.62 -4.08
CA THR A 247 27.31 -7.41 -2.85
C THR A 247 28.46 -7.27 -1.86
N SER A 248 29.70 -7.15 -2.35
CA SER A 248 30.89 -6.90 -1.51
C SER A 248 31.10 -5.43 -1.19
N LEU A 249 30.54 -4.53 -2.02
CA LEU A 249 30.65 -3.08 -1.83
C LEU A 249 29.67 -2.55 -0.79
N LEU A 250 28.49 -3.20 -0.62
CA LEU A 250 27.44 -2.74 0.28
C LEU A 250 27.78 -3.07 1.74
N ALA A 251 27.72 -2.07 2.62
CA ALA A 251 27.87 -2.26 4.05
C ALA A 251 26.70 -3.10 4.63
N PRO A 252 26.90 -3.80 5.76
CA PRO A 252 25.79 -4.38 6.53
C PRO A 252 24.74 -3.30 6.84
N GLY A 253 23.48 -3.60 6.53
CA GLY A 253 22.37 -2.62 6.65
C GLY A 253 22.43 -1.46 5.64
N GLY A 254 23.34 -1.48 4.67
CA GLY A 254 23.40 -0.51 3.58
C GLY A 254 22.22 -0.61 2.62
N ILE A 255 21.99 0.44 1.85
CA ILE A 255 20.84 0.59 0.95
C ILE A 255 21.34 0.77 -0.49
N ILE A 256 20.65 0.12 -1.42
CA ILE A 256 20.86 0.33 -2.86
C ILE A 256 19.63 1.02 -3.43
N GLY A 257 19.80 2.12 -4.13
CA GLY A 257 18.78 2.77 -4.93
C GLY A 257 19.04 2.62 -6.42
N ALA A 258 18.08 2.10 -7.17
CA ALA A 258 18.17 2.00 -8.62
C ALA A 258 16.97 2.63 -9.30
N VAL A 259 17.20 3.39 -10.36
CA VAL A 259 16.17 3.84 -11.30
C VAL A 259 16.67 3.56 -12.72
N ASP A 260 15.85 2.85 -13.51
CA ASP A 260 16.24 2.51 -14.88
C ASP A 260 15.03 2.18 -15.75
N PHE A 261 15.24 2.10 -17.06
CA PHE A 261 14.25 1.61 -18.00
C PHE A 261 14.06 0.10 -17.85
N TYR A 262 12.86 -0.40 -18.22
CA TYR A 262 12.62 -1.84 -18.21
C TYR A 262 11.54 -2.25 -19.21
N VAL A 263 11.53 -3.53 -19.54
CA VAL A 263 10.44 -4.17 -20.30
C VAL A 263 10.17 -5.56 -19.72
N GLN A 264 9.07 -5.70 -18.97
CA GLN A 264 8.66 -6.97 -18.39
C GLN A 264 7.17 -7.26 -18.58
N SER A 265 6.81 -8.55 -18.60
CA SER A 265 5.44 -9.02 -18.59
C SER A 265 4.97 -9.31 -17.16
N ALA A 266 3.66 -9.21 -16.89
CA ALA A 266 3.10 -9.67 -15.63
C ALA A 266 3.28 -11.18 -15.42
N VAL A 267 3.35 -11.96 -16.50
CA VAL A 267 3.55 -13.42 -16.43
C VAL A 267 4.93 -13.76 -15.87
N ASP A 268 5.94 -12.96 -16.18
CA ASP A 268 7.32 -13.17 -15.71
C ASP A 268 7.44 -12.99 -14.17
N LEU A 269 6.43 -12.41 -13.54
CA LEU A 269 6.37 -12.13 -12.10
C LEU A 269 5.59 -13.14 -11.30
N SER A 270 4.76 -13.97 -11.95
CA SER A 270 3.81 -14.84 -11.26
C SER A 270 4.44 -15.81 -10.26
N PHE A 271 5.73 -16.11 -10.41
CA PHE A 271 6.51 -16.98 -9.53
C PHE A 271 7.44 -16.24 -8.57
N ARG A 272 7.46 -14.89 -8.60
CA ARG A 272 8.38 -14.06 -7.82
C ARG A 272 7.65 -13.35 -6.70
N ASN A 273 7.43 -14.04 -5.61
CA ASN A 273 6.73 -13.51 -4.44
C ASN A 273 7.58 -12.55 -3.57
N TYR A 274 8.88 -12.42 -3.86
CA TYR A 274 9.78 -11.59 -3.07
C TYR A 274 9.91 -10.15 -3.55
N THR A 275 9.46 -9.80 -4.74
CA THR A 275 9.71 -8.46 -5.31
C THR A 275 8.80 -7.35 -4.79
N GLY A 276 7.64 -7.67 -4.25
CA GLY A 276 6.70 -6.72 -3.62
C GLY A 276 6.01 -5.72 -4.54
N GLY A 277 6.63 -5.32 -5.67
CA GLY A 277 6.13 -4.26 -6.56
C GLY A 277 5.53 -4.79 -7.86
N ALA A 278 4.31 -5.37 -7.81
CA ALA A 278 3.66 -5.94 -9.00
C ALA A 278 2.75 -4.96 -9.76
N ILE A 279 2.28 -3.88 -9.12
CA ILE A 279 1.36 -2.92 -9.74
C ILE A 279 2.08 -2.15 -10.84
N ASN A 280 1.43 -1.99 -11.99
CA ASN A 280 1.95 -1.29 -13.18
C ASN A 280 3.21 -1.89 -13.83
N ARG A 281 3.68 -3.04 -13.35
CA ARG A 281 4.89 -3.68 -13.88
C ARG A 281 4.70 -4.25 -15.30
N HIS A 282 3.48 -4.59 -15.68
CA HIS A 282 3.21 -5.16 -16.99
C HIS A 282 3.42 -4.18 -18.13
N VAL A 283 4.26 -4.55 -19.07
CA VAL A 283 4.42 -3.90 -20.39
C VAL A 283 3.86 -4.83 -21.45
N SER A 284 2.96 -4.32 -22.31
CA SER A 284 2.35 -5.10 -23.38
C SER A 284 3.40 -5.66 -24.35
N TRP A 285 3.09 -6.76 -25.05
CA TRP A 285 4.01 -7.38 -26.01
C TRP A 285 4.55 -6.38 -27.04
N PHE A 286 3.66 -5.57 -27.62
CA PHE A 286 4.05 -4.54 -28.60
C PHE A 286 4.96 -3.48 -27.94
N GLY A 287 4.64 -3.02 -26.76
CA GLY A 287 5.48 -2.06 -26.04
C GLY A 287 6.87 -2.63 -25.72
N ARG A 288 6.98 -3.91 -25.35
CA ARG A 288 8.27 -4.56 -25.12
C ARG A 288 9.12 -4.64 -26.37
N LEU A 289 8.52 -5.02 -27.51
CA LEU A 289 9.21 -5.09 -28.80
C LEU A 289 9.66 -3.70 -29.25
N PHE A 290 8.74 -2.72 -29.21
CA PHE A 290 8.99 -1.35 -29.65
C PHE A 290 10.11 -0.67 -28.84
N TRP A 291 10.00 -0.69 -27.51
CA TRP A 291 11.00 -0.03 -26.68
C TRP A 291 12.36 -0.71 -26.72
N ARG A 292 12.44 -2.04 -26.83
CA ARG A 292 13.71 -2.73 -27.08
C ARG A 292 14.37 -2.27 -28.38
N ALA A 293 13.63 -2.31 -29.48
CA ALA A 293 14.17 -1.89 -30.78
C ALA A 293 14.58 -0.40 -30.78
N TRP A 294 13.77 0.45 -30.13
CA TRP A 294 14.06 1.88 -30.02
C TRP A 294 15.36 2.17 -29.26
N PHE A 295 15.52 1.59 -28.10
CA PHE A 295 16.67 1.84 -27.24
C PHE A 295 17.93 1.09 -27.68
N ASP A 296 17.79 -0.01 -28.42
CA ASP A 296 18.93 -0.75 -28.98
C ASP A 296 19.72 0.10 -30.00
N VAL A 297 19.08 1.05 -30.66
CA VAL A 297 19.76 2.03 -31.54
C VAL A 297 20.81 2.86 -30.77
N ASP A 298 20.51 3.20 -29.50
CA ASP A 298 21.41 3.94 -28.60
C ASP A 298 22.26 2.99 -27.72
N ARG A 299 22.27 1.68 -28.02
CA ARG A 299 22.97 0.63 -27.24
C ARG A 299 22.54 0.56 -25.77
N VAL A 300 21.31 0.92 -25.48
CA VAL A 300 20.69 0.80 -24.15
C VAL A 300 19.92 -0.51 -24.10
N GLY A 301 20.41 -1.46 -23.29
CA GLY A 301 19.83 -2.80 -23.18
C GLY A 301 18.61 -2.83 -22.27
N LEU A 302 17.41 -3.02 -22.81
CA LEU A 302 16.18 -3.17 -22.06
C LEU A 302 15.84 -4.64 -21.77
N GLU A 303 16.81 -5.39 -21.30
CA GLU A 303 16.61 -6.78 -20.94
C GLU A 303 15.97 -6.91 -19.57
N ALA A 304 14.96 -7.76 -19.45
CA ALA A 304 14.32 -8.05 -18.17
C ALA A 304 15.33 -8.59 -17.13
N GLY A 305 16.34 -9.33 -17.57
CA GLY A 305 17.37 -9.94 -16.74
C GLY A 305 18.15 -8.96 -15.88
N ARG A 306 18.28 -7.69 -16.28
CA ARG A 306 19.01 -6.65 -15.50
C ARG A 306 18.32 -6.38 -14.15
N ARG A 307 17.04 -6.09 -14.18
CA ARG A 307 16.24 -5.91 -12.98
C ARG A 307 16.06 -7.23 -12.22
N ASP A 308 15.83 -8.31 -12.95
CA ASP A 308 15.60 -9.63 -12.36
C ASP A 308 16.80 -10.12 -11.55
N TYR A 309 18.01 -9.89 -12.06
CA TYR A 309 19.21 -10.29 -11.36
C TYR A 309 19.48 -9.39 -10.13
N LEU A 310 19.19 -8.10 -10.22
CA LEU A 310 19.27 -7.20 -9.09
C LEU A 310 18.33 -7.64 -7.96
N GLU A 311 17.05 -7.93 -8.29
CA GLU A 311 16.06 -8.44 -7.34
C GLU A 311 16.40 -9.85 -6.81
N TYR A 312 17.12 -10.66 -7.56
CA TYR A 312 17.59 -11.97 -7.15
C TYR A 312 18.76 -11.90 -6.16
N ARG A 313 19.69 -10.96 -6.36
CA ARG A 313 20.90 -10.85 -5.54
C ARG A 313 20.68 -10.12 -4.24
N PHE A 314 19.68 -9.25 -4.16
CA PHE A 314 19.43 -8.38 -3.02
C PHE A 314 17.99 -8.54 -2.50
N GLY A 315 17.75 -8.11 -1.27
CA GLY A 315 16.41 -7.98 -0.71
C GLY A 315 15.72 -6.71 -1.21
N THR A 316 14.47 -6.81 -1.62
CA THR A 316 13.67 -5.65 -2.05
C THR A 316 13.01 -4.98 -0.85
N VAL A 317 13.38 -3.74 -0.55
CA VAL A 317 12.74 -2.91 0.48
C VAL A 317 11.50 -2.22 -0.09
N LEU A 318 11.67 -1.54 -1.23
CA LEU A 318 10.60 -0.83 -1.93
C LEU A 318 10.79 -0.95 -3.43
N SER A 319 9.69 -1.14 -4.16
CA SER A 319 9.71 -1.18 -5.62
C SER A 319 8.50 -0.43 -6.18
N ALA A 320 8.74 0.44 -7.15
CA ALA A 320 7.70 1.21 -7.83
C ALA A 320 7.91 1.21 -9.35
N ASP A 321 6.81 1.16 -10.09
CA ASP A 321 6.80 1.12 -11.55
C ASP A 321 6.06 2.34 -12.08
N SER A 322 6.64 3.01 -13.07
CA SER A 322 6.05 4.21 -13.64
C SER A 322 6.28 4.32 -15.15
N ARG A 323 5.71 5.33 -15.77
CA ARG A 323 5.84 5.60 -17.19
C ARG A 323 6.08 7.07 -17.45
N ASN A 324 6.99 7.35 -18.37
CA ASN A 324 7.22 8.70 -18.86
C ASN A 324 6.22 9.03 -19.98
N TYR A 325 5.07 9.56 -19.58
CA TYR A 325 3.99 9.92 -20.52
C TYR A 325 4.32 11.12 -21.43
N LEU A 326 5.34 11.91 -21.11
CA LEU A 326 5.77 13.03 -21.97
C LEU A 326 6.45 12.52 -23.25
N LEU A 327 7.06 11.34 -23.20
CA LEU A 327 7.83 10.79 -24.31
C LEU A 327 7.33 9.39 -24.69
N GLY A 328 6.02 9.24 -24.93
CA GLY A 328 5.44 8.01 -25.45
C GLY A 328 5.25 6.88 -24.44
N SER A 329 5.13 7.17 -23.16
CA SER A 329 4.91 6.20 -22.08
C SER A 329 6.08 5.23 -21.87
N ILE A 330 7.32 5.72 -21.93
CA ILE A 330 8.52 4.92 -21.68
C ILE A 330 8.45 4.31 -20.28
N PRO A 331 8.53 2.99 -20.11
CA PRO A 331 8.47 2.37 -18.80
C PRO A 331 9.80 2.50 -18.07
N TYR A 332 9.74 2.87 -16.80
CA TYR A 332 10.87 2.88 -15.89
C TYR A 332 10.47 2.37 -14.50
N TYR A 333 11.42 1.89 -13.75
CA TYR A 333 11.22 1.44 -12.39
C TYR A 333 12.11 2.21 -11.42
N ILE A 334 11.67 2.27 -10.17
CA ILE A 334 12.47 2.65 -9.02
C ILE A 334 12.51 1.45 -8.09
N TRP A 335 13.70 1.08 -7.65
CA TRP A 335 13.91 -0.05 -6.76
C TRP A 335 14.85 0.34 -5.64
N ILE A 336 14.46 0.02 -4.42
CA ILE A 336 15.27 0.20 -3.23
C ILE A 336 15.51 -1.17 -2.63
N GLY A 337 16.77 -1.51 -2.44
CA GLY A 337 17.17 -2.80 -1.91
C GLY A 337 18.18 -2.71 -0.79
N CYS A 338 18.43 -3.85 -0.17
CA CYS A 338 19.40 -4.06 0.88
C CYS A 338 20.05 -5.43 0.73
N GLN A 339 20.96 -5.80 1.63
CA GLN A 339 21.51 -7.14 1.64
C GLN A 339 20.41 -8.21 1.72
N LYS A 340 20.63 -9.32 1.03
CA LYS A 340 19.68 -10.43 0.92
C LYS A 340 19.37 -11.11 2.25
N LYS A 341 20.36 -11.29 3.10
CA LYS A 341 20.19 -11.78 4.46
C LYS A 341 19.94 -10.57 5.37
N PRO A 342 18.77 -10.46 6.04
CA PRO A 342 18.59 -9.41 7.04
C PRO A 342 19.62 -9.62 8.16
N GLU A 343 20.12 -8.51 8.69
CA GLU A 343 21.03 -8.56 9.83
C GLU A 343 20.38 -9.38 10.96
N SER A 344 20.93 -10.56 11.23
CA SER A 344 20.60 -11.25 12.46
C SER A 344 21.30 -10.50 13.58
N SER A 345 20.57 -9.75 14.39
CA SER A 345 21.12 -9.13 15.60
C SER A 345 21.46 -10.22 16.62
N GLN A 346 22.52 -10.99 16.35
CA GLN A 346 22.93 -12.09 17.25
C GLN A 346 23.54 -11.60 18.58
N ASN A 347 23.77 -10.29 18.76
CA ASN A 347 24.57 -9.81 19.88
C ASN A 347 23.93 -8.75 20.77
N THR A 348 22.63 -8.43 20.66
CA THR A 348 21.97 -7.50 21.59
C THR A 348 20.62 -8.01 22.08
N PRO A 349 20.56 -8.53 23.34
CA PRO A 349 19.38 -9.24 23.85
C PRO A 349 18.17 -8.35 24.20
N ASN A 350 18.16 -7.06 23.91
CA ASN A 350 17.14 -6.12 24.39
C ASN A 350 16.53 -5.20 23.31
N TYR A 351 16.52 -5.59 22.03
CA TYR A 351 15.83 -4.81 21.03
C TYR A 351 14.31 -5.05 21.06
N PRO A 352 13.47 -4.00 20.96
CA PRO A 352 12.00 -4.14 20.85
C PRO A 352 11.56 -5.12 19.77
N HIS A 353 12.36 -5.27 18.70
CA HIS A 353 12.14 -6.20 17.60
C HIS A 353 12.10 -7.67 18.05
N GLU A 354 12.99 -8.12 18.93
CA GLU A 354 12.99 -9.50 19.43
C GLU A 354 11.78 -9.80 20.33
N ILE A 355 11.34 -8.80 21.12
CA ILE A 355 10.13 -8.93 21.94
C ILE A 355 8.91 -9.08 21.03
N VAL A 356 8.82 -8.26 19.96
CA VAL A 356 7.76 -8.32 18.98
C VAL A 356 7.76 -9.67 18.25
N GLU A 357 8.91 -10.16 17.82
CA GLU A 357 9.04 -11.48 17.18
C GLU A 357 8.64 -12.62 18.12
N ARG A 358 9.01 -12.58 19.40
CA ARG A 358 8.60 -13.58 20.38
C ARG A 358 7.09 -13.56 20.63
N LEU A 359 6.49 -12.37 20.74
CA LEU A 359 5.04 -12.23 20.89
C LEU A 359 4.31 -12.76 19.66
N ASP A 360 4.83 -12.49 18.50
CA ASP A 360 4.28 -13.00 17.26
C ASP A 360 4.39 -14.52 17.20
N ALA A 361 5.55 -15.08 17.46
CA ALA A 361 5.75 -16.54 17.50
C ALA A 361 4.84 -17.23 18.53
N ALA A 362 4.49 -16.56 19.62
CA ALA A 362 3.53 -17.05 20.59
C ALA A 362 2.06 -16.92 20.11
N ALA A 363 1.76 -15.93 19.28
CA ALA A 363 0.41 -15.67 18.81
C ALA A 363 0.05 -16.42 17.53
N THR A 364 1.03 -16.88 16.74
CA THR A 364 0.83 -17.54 15.46
C THR A 364 1.68 -18.81 15.37
N GLU A 365 1.08 -19.89 14.97
CA GLU A 365 1.80 -21.13 14.62
C GLU A 365 2.52 -21.00 13.27
N SER A 366 2.09 -20.10 12.47
CA SER A 366 2.75 -19.72 11.23
C SER A 366 3.58 -18.49 11.52
N PRO A 367 4.91 -18.58 11.54
CA PRO A 367 5.68 -17.38 11.59
C PRO A 367 5.63 -16.70 10.21
N TYR A 368 4.69 -15.85 10.03
CA TYR A 368 4.89 -14.69 9.19
C TYR A 368 6.14 -13.87 9.64
N LEU A 369 6.95 -14.45 10.49
CA LEU A 369 7.67 -13.82 11.51
C LEU A 369 9.07 -14.24 11.38
N SER A 370 9.92 -13.90 10.74
CA SER A 370 11.32 -14.31 10.62
C SER A 370 11.44 -15.80 10.25
N PRO A 371 11.32 -16.15 8.96
CA PRO A 371 11.62 -17.50 8.48
C PRO A 371 12.99 -18.00 8.92
N ILE A 372 13.94 -17.08 9.17
CA ILE A 372 15.31 -17.41 9.65
C ILE A 372 15.27 -18.01 11.05
N ASN A 373 14.53 -17.40 11.97
CA ASN A 373 14.38 -17.94 13.33
C ASN A 373 13.63 -19.25 13.34
N HIS A 374 12.71 -19.44 12.40
CA HIS A 374 11.95 -20.68 12.28
C HIS A 374 12.76 -21.82 11.66
N GLN A 375 13.60 -21.54 10.67
CA GLN A 375 14.51 -22.52 10.11
C GLN A 375 15.46 -23.05 11.19
N ASN A 376 15.93 -22.18 12.08
CA ASN A 376 16.73 -22.58 13.24
C ASN A 376 15.92 -23.37 14.29
N ALA A 377 14.63 -23.08 14.42
CA ALA A 377 13.72 -23.84 15.30
C ALA A 377 13.30 -25.18 14.70
N LEU A 378 13.08 -25.25 13.39
CA LEU A 378 12.77 -26.49 12.66
C LEU A 378 13.97 -27.44 12.64
N SER A 379 15.18 -26.94 12.49
CA SER A 379 16.39 -27.77 12.60
C SER A 379 16.60 -28.37 14.00
N ARG A 380 16.01 -27.75 15.04
CA ARG A 380 16.02 -28.25 16.43
C ARG A 380 14.82 -29.11 16.80
N LYS A 381 13.70 -29.00 16.05
CA LYS A 381 12.48 -29.80 16.23
C LYS A 381 12.14 -30.51 14.94
N VAL A 382 12.88 -31.55 14.62
CA VAL A 382 12.40 -32.63 13.74
C VAL A 382 11.41 -33.48 14.55
N ASP A 383 10.38 -32.84 15.11
CA ASP A 383 9.25 -33.52 15.72
C ASP A 383 8.01 -33.25 14.85
N ASN A 384 7.55 -34.31 14.25
CA ASN A 384 6.48 -34.49 13.27
C ASN A 384 5.06 -34.17 13.78
N SER A 385 4.86 -33.23 14.70
CA SER A 385 3.58 -33.08 15.37
C SER A 385 2.70 -31.90 14.96
N THR A 386 3.14 -31.05 14.03
CA THR A 386 2.27 -29.95 13.54
C THR A 386 1.69 -30.31 12.17
N PRO A 387 0.35 -30.36 12.04
CA PRO A 387 -0.28 -30.68 10.75
C PRO A 387 0.10 -29.66 9.69
N PRO A 388 0.42 -30.06 8.45
CA PRO A 388 0.79 -29.14 7.36
C PRO A 388 -0.31 -28.15 6.98
N GLU A 389 -1.53 -28.35 7.44
CA GLU A 389 -2.69 -27.49 7.16
C GLU A 389 -2.67 -26.13 7.88
N LEU A 390 -1.80 -25.95 8.86
CA LEU A 390 -1.70 -24.72 9.66
C LEU A 390 -0.72 -23.67 9.11
N ARG A 391 -0.02 -23.97 8.00
CA ARG A 391 0.96 -23.08 7.40
C ARG A 391 0.36 -22.20 6.32
N SER A 392 0.68 -20.90 6.33
CA SER A 392 0.27 -20.00 5.24
C SER A 392 1.12 -20.24 3.99
N LYS A 393 0.53 -20.04 2.82
CA LYS A 393 1.25 -20.10 1.54
C LYS A 393 2.44 -19.12 1.49
N ALA A 394 2.29 -17.94 2.09
CA ALA A 394 3.37 -16.96 2.17
C ALA A 394 4.54 -17.44 3.04
N PHE A 395 4.26 -18.19 4.11
CA PHE A 395 5.29 -18.82 4.93
C PHE A 395 6.03 -19.94 4.20
N ASP A 396 5.29 -20.83 3.57
CA ASP A 396 5.90 -21.93 2.80
C ASP A 396 6.76 -21.36 1.67
N ALA A 397 6.30 -20.30 0.98
CA ALA A 397 7.08 -19.60 -0.02
C ALA A 397 8.36 -18.97 0.57
N ALA A 398 8.31 -18.38 1.75
CA ALA A 398 9.48 -17.81 2.41
C ALA A 398 10.49 -18.90 2.84
N ILE A 399 10.04 -20.04 3.33
CA ILE A 399 10.92 -21.20 3.65
C ILE A 399 11.57 -21.74 2.37
N ILE A 400 10.81 -21.88 1.28
CA ILE A 400 11.34 -22.30 -0.02
C ILE A 400 12.39 -21.32 -0.49
N ASN A 401 12.13 -20.03 -0.41
CA ASN A 401 13.06 -18.99 -0.81
C ASN A 401 14.36 -19.06 0.01
N LEU A 402 14.28 -19.24 1.32
CA LEU A 402 15.48 -19.40 2.16
C LEU A 402 16.28 -20.64 1.78
N SER A 403 15.63 -21.79 1.62
CA SER A 403 16.29 -23.04 1.25
C SER A 403 16.93 -22.99 -0.14
N ALA A 404 16.33 -22.23 -1.06
CA ALA A 404 16.85 -22.00 -2.41
C ALA A 404 17.82 -20.82 -2.51
N ASN A 405 18.21 -20.21 -1.39
CA ASN A 405 19.00 -18.99 -1.33
C ASN A 405 18.41 -17.84 -2.18
N LEU A 406 17.08 -17.70 -2.19
CA LEU A 406 16.33 -16.61 -2.80
C LEU A 406 16.05 -15.50 -1.78
N PRO A 407 15.80 -14.26 -2.21
CA PRO A 407 15.37 -13.18 -1.33
C PRO A 407 14.04 -13.51 -0.65
N LEU A 408 13.86 -12.97 0.55
CA LEU A 408 12.59 -13.03 1.27
C LEU A 408 11.57 -12.02 0.67
N PRO A 409 10.27 -12.17 0.96
CA PRO A 409 9.29 -11.14 0.68
C PRO A 409 9.67 -9.78 1.27
N SER A 410 9.35 -8.69 0.56
CA SER A 410 9.85 -7.33 0.86
C SER A 410 9.55 -6.84 2.27
N PHE A 411 8.45 -7.27 2.89
CA PHE A 411 8.11 -6.86 4.24
C PHE A 411 9.10 -7.33 5.32
N PHE A 412 9.92 -8.34 5.04
CA PHE A 412 11.00 -8.76 5.96
C PHE A 412 12.18 -7.80 6.01
N TYR A 413 12.33 -6.96 4.98
CA TYR A 413 13.40 -5.97 4.88
C TYR A 413 12.98 -4.57 5.31
N GLN A 414 11.69 -4.38 5.60
CA GLN A 414 11.18 -3.09 6.02
C GLN A 414 11.54 -2.79 7.48
N ASN A 415 11.92 -1.54 7.72
CA ASN A 415 12.51 -1.14 8.99
C ASN A 415 11.50 -0.56 9.98
N HIS A 416 10.34 -1.22 10.12
CA HIS A 416 9.32 -0.89 11.11
C HIS A 416 8.85 -2.13 11.87
N HIS A 417 8.25 -1.94 13.05
CA HIS A 417 7.87 -3.03 13.95
C HIS A 417 6.53 -3.67 13.62
N TRP A 418 5.58 -2.94 13.05
CA TRP A 418 4.35 -3.56 12.55
C TRP A 418 4.61 -4.39 11.30
N ARG A 419 3.76 -5.37 11.06
CA ARG A 419 3.90 -6.30 9.95
C ARG A 419 2.73 -6.17 8.98
N ILE A 420 3.04 -6.30 7.70
CA ILE A 420 2.08 -6.25 6.60
C ILE A 420 2.18 -7.57 5.86
N TYR A 421 1.08 -8.31 5.85
CA TYR A 421 1.00 -9.61 5.21
C TYR A 421 0.11 -9.52 3.99
N TYR A 422 0.60 -9.98 2.87
CA TYR A 422 -0.11 -9.99 1.61
C TYR A 422 -0.02 -11.39 0.99
N ASP A 423 -1.17 -12.02 0.72
CA ASP A 423 -1.19 -13.22 -0.10
C ASP A 423 -1.14 -12.82 -1.58
N ASP A 424 0.01 -13.00 -2.22
CA ASP A 424 0.20 -12.72 -3.65
C ASP A 424 -0.60 -13.65 -4.56
N GLN A 425 -1.09 -14.76 -4.02
CA GLN A 425 -1.91 -15.73 -4.73
C GLN A 425 -3.41 -15.54 -4.51
N LEU A 426 -3.80 -14.58 -3.65
CA LEU A 426 -5.19 -14.24 -3.44
C LEU A 426 -5.85 -13.89 -4.77
N LYS A 427 -6.95 -14.56 -5.08
CA LYS A 427 -7.72 -14.28 -6.30
C LYS A 427 -8.15 -12.82 -6.30
N LYS A 428 -7.93 -12.11 -7.40
CA LYS A 428 -8.41 -10.73 -7.53
C LYS A 428 -9.93 -10.72 -7.41
N HIS A 429 -10.42 -10.06 -6.39
CA HIS A 429 -11.84 -9.80 -6.24
C HIS A 429 -12.24 -8.65 -7.17
N THR A 430 -12.71 -9.01 -8.37
CA THR A 430 -13.12 -8.05 -9.42
C THR A 430 -14.26 -7.14 -8.98
N GLN A 431 -15.02 -7.55 -7.98
CA GLN A 431 -16.11 -6.77 -7.38
C GLN A 431 -15.65 -5.42 -6.79
N PHE A 432 -14.40 -5.30 -6.35
CA PHE A 432 -13.86 -4.07 -5.75
C PHE A 432 -13.26 -3.10 -6.78
N LYS A 433 -13.19 -3.43 -8.07
CA LYS A 433 -12.70 -2.56 -9.17
C LYS A 433 -11.37 -1.86 -8.88
N ASN A 434 -10.47 -2.45 -8.12
CA ASN A 434 -9.19 -1.89 -7.65
C ASN A 434 -9.34 -0.58 -6.83
N GLU A 435 -10.47 -0.37 -6.18
CA GLU A 435 -10.71 0.76 -5.28
C GLU A 435 -11.09 0.25 -3.88
N TYR A 436 -10.86 1.06 -2.85
CA TYR A 436 -11.47 0.79 -1.55
C TYR A 436 -12.95 1.17 -1.55
N ILE A 437 -13.74 0.54 -0.70
CA ILE A 437 -15.16 0.83 -0.54
C ILE A 437 -15.32 2.02 0.41
N TYR A 438 -14.68 1.94 1.57
CA TYR A 438 -14.86 2.86 2.68
C TYR A 438 -13.68 3.83 2.80
N ALA A 439 -13.92 5.13 2.70
CA ALA A 439 -12.95 6.18 3.01
C ALA A 439 -12.92 6.54 4.50
N PHE A 440 -13.98 6.22 5.22
CA PHE A 440 -14.16 6.33 6.67
C PHE A 440 -15.07 5.21 7.15
N THR A 441 -15.02 4.86 8.44
CA THR A 441 -15.79 3.76 9.01
C THR A 441 -17.27 4.15 9.24
N TRP A 442 -18.14 3.15 9.22
CA TRP A 442 -19.58 3.26 9.52
C TRP A 442 -19.95 2.69 10.90
N GLU A 443 -18.99 2.54 11.79
CA GLU A 443 -19.15 2.08 13.17
C GLU A 443 -18.55 3.09 14.15
N ASP A 444 -19.29 3.37 15.23
CA ASP A 444 -18.83 4.28 16.26
C ASP A 444 -17.85 3.60 17.22
N SER A 445 -16.57 3.92 17.08
CA SER A 445 -15.52 3.37 17.92
C SER A 445 -15.68 3.64 19.42
N ARG A 446 -16.40 4.69 19.81
CA ARG A 446 -16.69 4.97 21.24
C ARG A 446 -17.57 3.88 21.84
N VAL A 447 -18.51 3.32 21.07
CA VAL A 447 -19.33 2.20 21.52
C VAL A 447 -18.49 0.95 21.67
N ASP A 448 -17.61 0.67 20.70
CA ASP A 448 -16.70 -0.48 20.75
C ASP A 448 -15.79 -0.40 21.97
N GLN A 449 -15.16 0.75 22.22
CA GLN A 449 -14.31 0.97 23.39
C GLN A 449 -15.05 0.72 24.71
N ARG A 450 -16.29 1.22 24.81
CA ARG A 450 -17.13 1.03 26.00
C ARG A 450 -17.51 -0.44 26.22
N LEU A 451 -17.81 -1.16 25.15
CA LEU A 451 -18.22 -2.56 25.19
C LEU A 451 -17.04 -3.52 25.38
N LEU A 452 -15.95 -3.27 24.68
CA LEU A 452 -14.79 -4.17 24.66
C LEU A 452 -13.84 -3.92 25.83
N LYS A 453 -13.66 -2.66 26.26
CA LYS A 453 -12.73 -2.27 27.33
C LYS A 453 -11.36 -2.92 27.14
N LEU A 454 -10.76 -2.68 25.96
CA LEU A 454 -9.47 -3.25 25.60
C LEU A 454 -8.37 -2.80 26.55
N ASN A 455 -7.41 -3.66 26.78
CA ASN A 455 -6.24 -3.43 27.63
C ASN A 455 -4.97 -4.02 26.99
N SER A 456 -3.83 -3.84 27.66
CA SER A 456 -2.51 -4.25 27.15
C SER A 456 -2.30 -5.77 27.03
N GLU A 457 -3.19 -6.59 27.58
CA GLU A 457 -3.11 -8.06 27.47
C GLU A 457 -3.97 -8.60 26.32
N ASP A 458 -4.79 -7.74 25.71
CA ASP A 458 -5.71 -8.18 24.67
C ASP A 458 -5.01 -8.46 23.35
N VAL A 459 -5.41 -9.55 22.72
CA VAL A 459 -5.10 -9.91 21.34
C VAL A 459 -6.39 -9.79 20.53
N VAL A 460 -6.43 -8.81 19.65
CA VAL A 460 -7.64 -8.41 18.93
C VAL A 460 -7.53 -8.83 17.46
N LEU A 461 -8.56 -9.48 16.94
CA LEU A 461 -8.78 -9.61 15.51
C LEU A 461 -9.88 -8.63 15.11
N ALA A 462 -9.69 -7.85 14.06
CA ALA A 462 -10.71 -6.92 13.58
C ALA A 462 -10.65 -6.72 12.06
N ILE A 463 -11.81 -6.50 11.45
CA ILE A 463 -11.88 -6.10 10.03
C ILE A 463 -11.29 -4.71 9.89
N THR A 464 -10.43 -4.53 8.87
CA THR A 464 -9.76 -3.25 8.63
C THR A 464 -10.73 -2.13 8.30
N SER A 465 -11.68 -2.38 7.39
CA SER A 465 -12.57 -1.34 6.87
C SER A 465 -11.79 -0.10 6.43
N ALA A 466 -12.13 1.10 6.87
CA ALA A 466 -11.33 2.30 6.59
C ALA A 466 -10.11 2.47 7.51
N GLY A 467 -9.91 1.61 8.50
CA GLY A 467 -8.82 1.68 9.47
C GLY A 467 -9.07 2.60 10.66
N ASP A 468 -10.18 3.32 10.71
CA ASP A 468 -10.49 4.27 11.79
C ASP A 468 -10.67 3.57 13.12
N ASN A 469 -11.37 2.43 13.13
CA ASN A 469 -11.55 1.61 14.32
C ASN A 469 -10.26 0.94 14.76
N ILE A 470 -9.42 0.49 13.81
CA ILE A 470 -8.09 -0.05 14.11
C ILE A 470 -7.22 0.96 14.86
N LEU A 471 -7.19 2.22 14.39
CA LEU A 471 -6.48 3.30 15.08
C LEU A 471 -7.07 3.59 16.47
N SER A 472 -8.41 3.52 16.59
CA SER A 472 -9.10 3.69 17.88
C SER A 472 -8.76 2.57 18.85
N TYR A 473 -8.64 1.32 18.39
CA TYR A 473 -8.19 0.20 19.23
C TYR A 473 -6.71 0.32 19.59
N ALA A 474 -5.85 0.82 18.68
CA ALA A 474 -4.45 1.08 18.96
C ALA A 474 -4.24 2.14 20.05
N LEU A 475 -5.18 3.06 20.23
CA LEU A 475 -5.18 4.00 21.38
C LEU A 475 -5.29 3.29 22.72
N GLU A 476 -5.89 2.11 22.81
CA GLU A 476 -5.96 1.33 24.05
C GLU A 476 -4.71 0.47 24.28
N SER A 477 -3.78 0.47 23.32
CA SER A 477 -2.48 -0.22 23.37
C SER A 477 -2.58 -1.72 23.69
N PRO A 478 -3.44 -2.50 22.99
CA PRO A 478 -3.50 -3.94 23.21
C PRO A 478 -2.19 -4.62 22.79
N ALA A 479 -1.92 -5.81 23.33
CA ALA A 479 -0.72 -6.59 23.00
C ALA A 479 -0.62 -6.84 21.49
N ARG A 480 -1.76 -7.09 20.82
CA ARG A 480 -1.81 -7.39 19.39
C ARG A 480 -3.11 -6.92 18.74
N ILE A 481 -3.01 -6.42 17.51
CA ILE A 481 -4.16 -6.16 16.64
C ILE A 481 -3.90 -6.86 15.31
N HIS A 482 -4.72 -7.83 14.96
CA HIS A 482 -4.79 -8.40 13.63
C HIS A 482 -5.88 -7.69 12.83
N ALA A 483 -5.50 -6.73 11.98
CA ALA A 483 -6.39 -6.03 11.07
C ALA A 483 -6.48 -6.83 9.77
N VAL A 484 -7.66 -7.26 9.38
CA VAL A 484 -7.88 -8.17 8.25
C VAL A 484 -8.84 -7.55 7.25
N ASP A 485 -8.47 -7.53 6.00
CA ASP A 485 -9.37 -7.16 4.90
C ASP A 485 -9.02 -7.92 3.62
N LEU A 486 -10.05 -8.35 2.91
CA LEU A 486 -9.91 -9.03 1.63
C LEU A 486 -9.57 -8.06 0.50
N ASN A 487 -10.00 -6.80 0.62
CA ASN A 487 -9.70 -5.74 -0.32
C ASN A 487 -8.34 -5.09 -0.01
N PRO A 488 -7.31 -5.31 -0.83
CA PRO A 488 -5.98 -4.75 -0.57
C PRO A 488 -5.98 -3.22 -0.45
N ASN A 489 -6.91 -2.54 -1.13
CA ASN A 489 -6.95 -1.09 -1.11
C ASN A 489 -7.46 -0.52 0.21
N GLN A 490 -8.28 -1.27 0.97
CA GLN A 490 -8.64 -0.89 2.35
C GLN A 490 -7.39 -0.92 3.24
N ASN A 491 -6.58 -1.97 3.12
CA ASN A 491 -5.32 -2.06 3.86
C ASN A 491 -4.32 -1.01 3.42
N HIS A 492 -4.27 -0.62 2.14
CA HIS A 492 -3.42 0.50 1.68
C HIS A 492 -3.85 1.83 2.31
N LEU A 493 -5.14 2.03 2.60
CA LEU A 493 -5.61 3.19 3.34
C LEU A 493 -5.18 3.14 4.82
N LEU A 494 -5.26 1.98 5.46
CA LEU A 494 -4.74 1.80 6.81
C LEU A 494 -3.23 2.01 6.87
N GLU A 495 -2.46 1.45 5.93
CA GLU A 495 -1.01 1.68 5.82
C GLU A 495 -0.67 3.17 5.70
N LEU A 496 -1.43 3.92 4.89
CA LEU A 496 -1.25 5.37 4.78
C LEU A 496 -1.50 6.08 6.11
N LYS A 497 -2.55 5.69 6.84
CA LYS A 497 -2.86 6.25 8.16
C LYS A 497 -1.73 5.95 9.15
N VAL A 498 -1.32 4.70 9.25
CA VAL A 498 -0.21 4.27 10.13
C VAL A 498 1.09 5.02 9.80
N ALA A 499 1.46 5.09 8.51
CA ALA A 499 2.63 5.83 8.07
C ALA A 499 2.56 7.32 8.42
N ALA A 500 1.40 7.95 8.23
CA ALA A 500 1.22 9.35 8.53
C ALA A 500 1.34 9.65 10.04
N PHE A 501 0.74 8.83 10.91
CA PHE A 501 0.90 8.97 12.35
C PHE A 501 2.33 8.71 12.82
N SER A 502 3.05 7.81 12.16
CA SER A 502 4.43 7.47 12.50
C SER A 502 5.45 8.53 12.07
N ALA A 503 5.18 9.28 11.00
CA ALA A 503 6.20 10.10 10.34
C ALA A 503 5.86 11.60 10.24
N LEU A 504 4.60 12.00 10.42
CA LEU A 504 4.18 13.37 10.17
C LEU A 504 3.77 14.10 11.45
N PRO A 505 3.97 15.43 11.50
CA PRO A 505 3.40 16.26 12.56
C PRO A 505 1.88 16.31 12.45
N TYR A 506 1.22 16.63 13.55
CA TYR A 506 -0.25 16.70 13.64
C TYR A 506 -0.89 17.57 12.55
N SER A 507 -0.28 18.70 12.24
CA SER A 507 -0.79 19.63 11.20
C SER A 507 -0.95 18.97 9.83
N ASP A 508 -0.01 18.11 9.44
CA ASP A 508 -0.06 17.44 8.14
C ASP A 508 -1.01 16.22 8.19
N VAL A 509 -1.05 15.49 9.31
CA VAL A 509 -2.05 14.43 9.55
C VAL A 509 -3.46 15.03 9.48
N TRP A 510 -3.68 16.20 10.08
CA TRP A 510 -4.97 16.90 10.03
C TRP A 510 -5.36 17.29 8.60
N LYS A 511 -4.45 17.88 7.82
CA LYS A 511 -4.73 18.21 6.42
C LYS A 511 -5.10 16.99 5.60
N ILE A 512 -4.38 15.85 5.78
CA ILE A 512 -4.63 14.62 5.02
C ILE A 512 -5.96 13.98 5.42
N PHE A 513 -6.23 13.80 6.72
CA PHE A 513 -7.38 13.04 7.23
C PHE A 513 -8.47 13.88 7.89
N GLY A 514 -8.22 15.11 8.28
CA GLY A 514 -9.24 16.05 8.75
C GLY A 514 -9.89 16.77 7.57
N GLU A 515 -9.09 17.42 6.76
CA GLU A 515 -9.55 18.18 5.59
C GLU A 515 -9.69 17.30 4.33
N GLY A 516 -9.03 16.15 4.29
CA GLY A 516 -8.99 15.24 3.14
C GLY A 516 -8.11 15.71 1.99
N LYS A 517 -7.25 16.71 2.20
CA LYS A 517 -6.39 17.34 1.17
C LYS A 517 -5.05 17.76 1.73
N HIS A 518 -4.01 17.67 0.90
CA HIS A 518 -2.68 18.17 1.23
C HIS A 518 -1.94 18.62 -0.04
N PRO A 519 -1.53 19.90 -0.17
CA PRO A 519 -0.93 20.41 -1.40
C PRO A 519 0.38 19.71 -1.77
N ASN A 520 1.18 19.31 -0.80
CA ASN A 520 2.49 18.68 -0.99
C ASN A 520 2.46 17.16 -0.71
N PHE A 521 1.30 16.50 -0.87
CA PHE A 521 1.15 15.09 -0.52
C PHE A 521 2.18 14.18 -1.21
N ARG A 522 2.46 14.40 -2.52
CA ARG A 522 3.44 13.60 -3.24
C ARG A 522 4.85 13.70 -2.65
N GLN A 523 5.26 14.89 -2.25
CA GLN A 523 6.56 15.10 -1.60
C GLN A 523 6.60 14.36 -0.25
N LEU A 524 5.56 14.51 0.59
CA LEU A 524 5.47 13.79 1.86
C LEU A 524 5.48 12.27 1.65
N LEU A 525 4.77 11.77 0.63
CA LEU A 525 4.74 10.34 0.30
C LEU A 525 6.15 9.80 0.03
N ILE A 526 6.95 10.52 -0.73
CA ILE A 526 8.31 10.11 -1.10
C ILE A 526 9.27 10.28 0.07
N THR A 527 9.29 11.46 0.72
CA THR A 527 10.37 11.84 1.66
C THR A 527 10.11 11.44 3.10
N ARG A 528 8.86 11.13 3.48
CA ARG A 528 8.49 10.85 4.87
C ARG A 528 7.72 9.54 5.05
N LEU A 529 6.75 9.26 4.18
CA LEU A 529 5.83 8.13 4.37
C LEU A 529 6.39 6.82 3.80
N SER A 530 7.20 6.88 2.74
CA SER A 530 7.70 5.70 2.03
C SER A 530 8.42 4.68 2.92
N PRO A 531 9.21 5.04 3.95
CA PRO A 531 9.84 4.05 4.81
C PRO A 531 8.87 3.26 5.69
N HIS A 532 7.63 3.72 5.79
CA HIS A 532 6.58 3.17 6.64
C HIS A 532 5.49 2.43 5.86
N MET A 533 5.69 2.18 4.57
CA MET A 533 4.68 1.60 3.68
C MET A 533 5.22 0.41 2.90
N SER A 534 4.34 -0.52 2.57
CA SER A 534 4.65 -1.57 1.59
C SER A 534 4.78 -0.99 0.19
N SER A 535 5.52 -1.68 -0.69
CA SER A 535 5.65 -1.29 -2.10
C SER A 535 4.30 -1.15 -2.81
N ARG A 536 3.33 -2.01 -2.47
CA ARG A 536 1.98 -1.98 -3.05
C ARG A 536 1.20 -0.75 -2.62
N ALA A 537 1.18 -0.44 -1.33
CA ALA A 537 0.51 0.75 -0.81
C ALA A 537 1.19 2.04 -1.31
N PHE A 538 2.54 2.08 -1.32
CA PHE A 538 3.28 3.21 -1.88
C PHE A 538 2.92 3.45 -3.35
N GLN A 539 2.95 2.40 -4.19
CA GLN A 539 2.60 2.48 -5.62
C GLN A 539 1.14 2.91 -5.81
N TYR A 540 0.22 2.39 -4.99
CA TYR A 540 -1.19 2.78 -5.04
C TYR A 540 -1.34 4.28 -4.79
N TRP A 541 -0.76 4.81 -3.73
CA TRP A 541 -0.86 6.23 -3.38
C TRP A 541 -0.06 7.14 -4.30
N LEU A 542 1.05 6.66 -4.87
CA LEU A 542 1.78 7.39 -5.92
C LEU A 542 0.92 7.62 -7.16
N ASN A 543 0.12 6.62 -7.53
CA ASN A 543 -0.83 6.73 -8.65
C ASN A 543 -2.06 7.60 -8.31
N HIS A 544 -2.40 7.75 -7.03
CA HIS A 544 -3.58 8.46 -6.55
C HIS A 544 -3.27 9.78 -5.82
N THR A 545 -2.09 10.35 -6.01
CA THR A 545 -1.68 11.64 -5.40
C THR A 545 -2.65 12.78 -5.70
N SER A 546 -3.29 12.74 -6.88
CA SER A 546 -4.30 13.72 -7.28
C SER A 546 -5.51 13.78 -6.35
N THR A 547 -5.80 12.72 -5.60
CA THR A 547 -6.86 12.71 -4.57
C THR A 547 -6.69 13.84 -3.58
N PHE A 548 -5.46 14.07 -3.12
CA PHE A 548 -5.15 15.09 -2.12
C PHE A 548 -4.72 16.43 -2.73
N MET A 549 -4.00 16.41 -3.85
CA MET A 549 -3.32 17.59 -4.40
C MET A 549 -4.13 18.37 -5.42
N SER A 550 -5.04 17.72 -6.17
CA SER A 550 -5.77 18.37 -7.24
C SER A 550 -6.75 19.41 -6.70
N ARG A 551 -6.74 20.61 -7.27
CA ARG A 551 -7.73 21.67 -6.97
C ARG A 551 -9.14 21.23 -7.38
N ARG A 552 -9.28 20.38 -8.40
CA ARG A 552 -10.56 19.82 -8.87
C ARG A 552 -11.05 18.65 -8.04
N SER A 553 -10.14 17.93 -7.38
CA SER A 553 -10.51 16.86 -6.45
C SER A 553 -11.25 17.44 -5.24
N LYS A 554 -12.22 16.73 -4.76
CA LYS A 554 -12.95 17.10 -3.54
C LYS A 554 -12.32 16.49 -2.27
N GLY A 555 -11.24 15.74 -2.42
CA GLY A 555 -10.45 15.16 -1.34
C GLY A 555 -10.74 13.69 -1.09
N LEU A 556 -10.13 13.14 -0.04
CA LEU A 556 -10.17 11.73 0.32
C LEU A 556 -11.60 11.18 0.44
N TYR A 557 -12.48 11.90 1.11
CA TYR A 557 -13.83 11.40 1.45
C TYR A 557 -14.79 11.33 0.26
N GLU A 558 -14.44 11.93 -0.87
CA GLU A 558 -15.18 11.77 -2.12
C GLU A 558 -14.52 10.78 -3.09
N THR A 559 -13.77 9.84 -2.55
CA THR A 559 -13.17 8.70 -3.25
C THR A 559 -13.68 7.38 -2.68
N GLY A 560 -13.34 6.26 -3.30
CA GLY A 560 -13.87 4.95 -2.91
C GLY A 560 -15.35 4.75 -3.23
N GLY A 561 -15.93 3.65 -2.79
CA GLY A 561 -17.35 3.30 -2.99
C GLY A 561 -18.30 4.31 -2.36
N SER A 562 -18.02 4.76 -1.14
CA SER A 562 -18.83 5.73 -0.38
C SER A 562 -19.05 7.06 -1.09
N ARG A 563 -18.22 7.42 -2.07
CA ARG A 563 -18.40 8.65 -2.88
C ARG A 563 -19.77 8.73 -3.57
N HIS A 564 -20.32 7.58 -3.95
CA HIS A 564 -21.61 7.56 -4.67
C HIS A 564 -22.75 8.05 -3.79
N ALA A 565 -22.83 7.58 -2.53
CA ALA A 565 -23.81 8.03 -1.57
C ALA A 565 -23.64 9.53 -1.26
N ILE A 566 -22.41 9.98 -0.98
CA ILE A 566 -22.11 11.39 -0.68
C ILE A 566 -22.48 12.29 -1.86
N ARG A 567 -22.14 11.89 -3.08
CA ARG A 567 -22.46 12.68 -4.28
C ARG A 567 -23.95 12.78 -4.53
N ILE A 568 -24.72 11.73 -4.28
CA ILE A 568 -26.17 11.77 -4.42
C ILE A 568 -26.79 12.70 -3.39
N VAL A 569 -26.42 12.59 -2.12
CA VAL A 569 -26.90 13.49 -1.06
C VAL A 569 -26.62 14.95 -1.42
N ARG A 570 -25.43 15.27 -1.91
CA ARG A 570 -25.06 16.62 -2.34
C ARG A 570 -25.79 17.07 -3.61
N LEU A 571 -25.92 16.19 -4.60
CA LEU A 571 -26.65 16.51 -5.82
C LEU A 571 -28.11 16.85 -5.49
N LEU A 572 -28.75 16.01 -4.68
CA LEU A 572 -30.11 16.24 -4.22
C LEU A 572 -30.22 17.53 -3.43
N SER A 573 -29.31 17.78 -2.49
CA SER A 573 -29.32 19.02 -1.70
C SER A 573 -29.17 20.28 -2.58
N THR A 574 -28.39 20.18 -3.67
CA THR A 574 -28.16 21.29 -4.59
C THR A 574 -29.33 21.46 -5.55
N THR A 575 -29.82 20.36 -6.17
CA THR A 575 -30.88 20.41 -7.19
C THR A 575 -32.24 20.72 -6.60
N LEU A 576 -32.53 20.23 -5.38
CA LEU A 576 -33.77 20.51 -4.66
C LEU A 576 -33.67 21.79 -3.80
N GLY A 577 -32.55 22.48 -3.82
CA GLY A 577 -32.39 23.81 -3.22
C GLY A 577 -32.27 23.83 -1.69
N PHE A 578 -32.04 22.69 -1.00
CA PHE A 578 -31.96 22.66 0.47
C PHE A 578 -30.53 22.70 1.05
N SER A 579 -29.53 23.07 0.26
CA SER A 579 -28.16 23.21 0.73
C SER A 579 -27.99 24.27 1.83
N GLY A 580 -28.85 25.28 1.86
CA GLY A 580 -28.93 26.26 2.96
C GLY A 580 -29.37 25.61 4.27
N GLN A 581 -30.35 24.75 4.21
CA GLN A 581 -30.89 24.02 5.37
C GLN A 581 -29.90 23.01 5.94
N VAL A 582 -29.13 22.33 5.07
CA VAL A 582 -28.02 21.46 5.51
C VAL A 582 -26.98 22.28 6.27
N LYS A 583 -26.61 23.47 5.77
CA LYS A 583 -25.68 24.35 6.49
C LYS A 583 -26.24 24.82 7.84
N ALA A 584 -27.53 25.13 7.89
CA ALA A 584 -28.22 25.53 9.12
C ALA A 584 -28.25 24.36 10.12
N LEU A 585 -28.54 23.11 9.65
CA LEU A 585 -28.51 21.90 10.47
C LEU A 585 -27.13 21.69 11.12
N LEU A 586 -26.07 21.85 10.35
CA LEU A 586 -24.69 21.71 10.82
C LEU A 586 -24.25 22.84 11.79
N ALA A 587 -24.93 23.96 11.76
CA ALA A 587 -24.67 25.11 12.63
C ALA A 587 -25.45 25.07 13.96
N CYS A 588 -26.40 24.14 14.11
CA CYS A 588 -27.22 24.04 15.32
C CYS A 588 -26.39 23.80 16.56
N LYS A 589 -26.81 24.40 17.67
CA LYS A 589 -26.16 24.26 18.99
C LYS A 589 -27.00 23.43 19.96
N THR A 590 -28.24 23.19 19.62
CA THR A 590 -29.17 22.39 20.42
C THR A 590 -29.85 21.33 19.57
N LEU A 591 -30.20 20.21 20.21
CA LEU A 591 -30.95 19.14 19.57
C LEU A 591 -32.36 19.58 19.12
N ASN A 592 -32.99 20.50 19.84
CA ASN A 592 -34.31 21.02 19.48
C ASN A 592 -34.27 21.81 18.16
N GLU A 593 -33.31 22.72 18.01
CA GLU A 593 -33.08 23.46 16.75
C GLU A 593 -32.82 22.49 15.58
N GLN A 594 -31.93 21.51 15.80
CA GLN A 594 -31.58 20.49 14.81
C GLN A 594 -32.80 19.69 14.39
N ARG A 595 -33.60 19.22 15.36
CA ARG A 595 -34.84 18.46 15.13
C ARG A 595 -35.86 19.28 14.35
N GLU A 596 -36.01 20.54 14.65
CA GLU A 596 -36.98 21.42 13.95
C GLU A 596 -36.62 21.58 12.48
N ILE A 597 -35.33 21.86 12.17
CA ILE A 597 -34.84 21.95 10.79
C ILE A 597 -34.99 20.61 10.07
N TRP A 598 -34.67 19.51 10.74
CA TRP A 598 -34.79 18.17 10.17
C TRP A 598 -36.23 17.84 9.81
N ILE A 599 -37.12 17.87 10.74
CA ILE A 599 -38.53 17.48 10.55
C ILE A 599 -39.23 18.36 9.53
N LYS A 600 -39.05 19.69 9.59
CA LYS A 600 -39.80 20.63 8.77
C LYS A 600 -39.20 20.81 7.37
N GLN A 601 -37.88 20.67 7.20
CA GLN A 601 -37.22 21.14 5.99
C GLN A 601 -36.45 20.04 5.23
N ILE A 602 -35.72 19.14 5.91
CA ILE A 602 -34.83 18.19 5.25
C ILE A 602 -35.48 16.82 5.11
N ARG A 603 -36.07 16.31 6.20
CA ARG A 603 -36.68 14.97 6.25
C ARG A 603 -37.71 14.72 5.14
N PRO A 604 -38.68 15.64 4.88
CA PRO A 604 -39.70 15.41 3.85
C PRO A 604 -39.11 15.21 2.45
N MET A 605 -37.95 15.79 2.19
CA MET A 605 -37.27 15.67 0.89
C MET A 605 -36.47 14.37 0.78
N ILE A 606 -35.62 14.09 1.77
CA ILE A 606 -34.70 12.91 1.75
C ILE A 606 -35.50 11.62 1.94
N MET A 607 -36.49 11.65 2.83
CA MET A 607 -37.32 10.50 3.16
C MET A 607 -38.57 10.38 2.29
N SER A 608 -38.64 11.06 1.16
CA SER A 608 -39.75 10.90 0.25
C SER A 608 -39.82 9.47 -0.28
N ARG A 609 -40.99 8.84 -0.25
CA ARG A 609 -41.20 7.49 -0.78
C ARG A 609 -40.81 7.36 -2.24
N LEU A 610 -40.94 8.43 -3.01
CA LEU A 610 -40.51 8.48 -4.41
C LEU A 610 -38.99 8.33 -4.54
N LEU A 611 -38.22 9.01 -3.71
CA LEU A 611 -36.77 8.90 -3.72
C LEU A 611 -36.32 7.51 -3.28
N SER A 612 -36.92 6.98 -2.22
CA SER A 612 -36.66 5.62 -1.73
C SER A 612 -36.90 4.58 -2.82
N TYR A 613 -38.04 4.66 -3.52
CA TYR A 613 -38.38 3.73 -4.59
C TYR A 613 -37.41 3.75 -5.76
N PHE A 614 -37.02 4.92 -6.24
CA PHE A 614 -36.17 5.02 -7.46
C PHE A 614 -34.66 4.87 -7.21
N VAL A 615 -34.17 5.23 -6.05
CA VAL A 615 -32.73 5.30 -5.77
C VAL A 615 -32.29 4.24 -4.76
N VAL A 616 -32.96 4.19 -3.64
CA VAL A 616 -32.51 3.36 -2.49
C VAL A 616 -32.91 1.90 -2.65
N SER A 617 -34.02 1.59 -3.35
CA SER A 617 -34.41 0.21 -3.65
C SER A 617 -33.55 -0.48 -4.71
N SER A 618 -32.65 0.25 -5.37
CA SER A 618 -31.71 -0.33 -6.34
C SER A 618 -30.59 -1.11 -5.66
N GLU A 619 -30.62 -2.44 -5.74
CA GLU A 619 -29.58 -3.33 -5.20
C GLU A 619 -28.17 -3.00 -5.75
N LYS A 620 -28.08 -2.68 -7.05
CA LYS A 620 -26.81 -2.25 -7.66
C LYS A 620 -26.26 -0.98 -7.04
N PHE A 621 -27.13 -0.05 -6.67
CA PHE A 621 -26.75 1.18 -6.01
C PHE A 621 -26.31 0.91 -4.56
N LEU A 622 -27.08 0.12 -3.81
CA LEU A 622 -26.74 -0.24 -2.43
C LEU A 622 -25.39 -0.95 -2.36
N TRP A 623 -25.14 -1.89 -3.26
CA TRP A 623 -23.82 -2.54 -3.39
C TRP A 623 -22.72 -1.54 -3.73
N ALA A 624 -22.91 -0.73 -4.76
CA ALA A 624 -21.86 0.16 -5.25
C ALA A 624 -21.52 1.31 -4.28
N ALA A 625 -22.50 1.77 -3.50
CA ALA A 625 -22.36 2.94 -2.64
C ALA A 625 -22.07 2.59 -1.17
N LEU A 626 -22.66 1.49 -0.67
CA LEU A 626 -22.61 1.12 0.74
C LEU A 626 -22.00 -0.27 0.98
N GLY A 627 -21.75 -1.05 -0.08
CA GLY A 627 -21.24 -2.41 0.06
C GLY A 627 -22.23 -3.40 0.66
N VAL A 628 -23.55 -3.13 0.57
CA VAL A 628 -24.62 -3.98 1.13
C VAL A 628 -24.87 -5.19 0.22
N PRO A 629 -24.58 -6.43 0.64
CA PRO A 629 -24.80 -7.62 -0.15
C PRO A 629 -26.27 -8.03 -0.17
N HIS A 630 -26.64 -8.89 -1.12
CA HIS A 630 -28.00 -9.39 -1.30
C HIS A 630 -28.55 -10.06 -0.02
N ASN A 631 -27.75 -10.88 0.67
CA ASN A 631 -28.16 -11.56 1.88
C ASN A 631 -28.50 -10.59 3.01
N GLN A 632 -27.77 -9.50 3.14
CA GLN A 632 -28.04 -8.45 4.13
C GLN A 632 -29.36 -7.72 3.83
N LEU A 633 -29.62 -7.44 2.55
CA LEU A 633 -30.88 -6.85 2.11
C LEU A 633 -32.09 -7.78 2.39
N ALA A 634 -31.92 -9.09 2.13
CA ALA A 634 -32.96 -10.09 2.41
C ALA A 634 -33.31 -10.19 3.91
N MET A 635 -32.32 -10.06 4.79
CA MET A 635 -32.57 -10.03 6.25
C MET A 635 -33.36 -8.78 6.66
N LEU A 636 -33.08 -7.63 6.06
CA LEU A 636 -33.79 -6.39 6.31
C LEU A 636 -35.26 -6.48 5.83
N GLU A 637 -35.47 -7.08 4.67
CA GLU A 637 -36.84 -7.34 4.15
C GLU A 637 -37.61 -8.32 5.05
N ALA A 638 -36.97 -9.36 5.55
CA ALA A 638 -37.56 -10.32 6.47
C ALA A 638 -38.02 -9.66 7.79
N ASP A 639 -37.19 -8.78 8.36
CA ASP A 639 -37.52 -8.03 9.56
C ASP A 639 -38.73 -7.09 9.34
N HIS A 640 -38.81 -6.41 8.19
CA HIS A 640 -39.94 -5.56 7.82
C HIS A 640 -41.25 -6.35 7.72
N VAL A 641 -41.22 -7.48 6.99
CA VAL A 641 -42.42 -8.37 6.88
C VAL A 641 -42.84 -8.91 8.24
N ALA A 642 -41.90 -9.31 9.10
CA ALA A 642 -42.21 -9.78 10.45
C ALA A 642 -42.83 -8.70 11.32
N ALA A 643 -42.44 -7.42 11.15
CA ALA A 643 -43.04 -6.28 11.85
C ALA A 643 -44.48 -6.01 11.37
N GLU A 644 -44.73 -6.05 10.06
CA GLU A 644 -46.06 -5.88 9.48
C GLU A 644 -47.03 -7.01 9.91
N THR A 645 -46.55 -8.25 9.92
CA THR A 645 -47.34 -9.40 10.34
C THR A 645 -47.79 -9.30 11.82
N LYS A 646 -46.90 -8.78 12.69
CA LYS A 646 -47.22 -8.55 14.10
C LYS A 646 -48.25 -7.42 14.31
N SER A 647 -48.31 -6.46 13.41
CA SER A 647 -49.20 -5.32 13.47
C SER A 647 -50.59 -5.57 12.81
N SER A 648 -50.72 -6.63 12.01
CA SER A 648 -51.95 -6.98 11.31
C SER A 648 -52.69 -8.11 12.06
N PRO A 649 -54.00 -7.95 12.33
CA PRO A 649 -54.80 -8.99 12.96
C PRO A 649 -55.18 -10.15 12.04
N PHE A 650 -54.81 -10.09 10.77
CA PHE A 650 -55.10 -11.16 9.79
C PHE A 650 -53.81 -11.59 9.04
N PRO A 651 -53.57 -12.91 8.91
CA PRO A 651 -52.45 -13.41 8.11
C PRO A 651 -52.65 -13.07 6.63
N GLN A 652 -51.73 -12.35 6.04
CA GLN A 652 -51.68 -12.09 4.59
C GLN A 652 -50.65 -13.01 3.96
N GLU A 653 -51.07 -13.81 2.97
CA GLU A 653 -50.17 -14.52 2.06
C GLU A 653 -49.71 -13.50 1.00
N HIS A 654 -48.43 -13.19 1.00
CA HIS A 654 -47.83 -12.25 0.05
C HIS A 654 -47.41 -12.97 -1.27
N SER A 655 -47.89 -12.44 -2.38
CA SER A 655 -47.44 -12.88 -3.71
C SER A 655 -46.04 -12.31 -4.07
N GLU A 656 -45.31 -12.95 -4.99
CA GLU A 656 -43.98 -12.48 -5.44
C GLU A 656 -43.98 -11.02 -6.00
N ASN A 657 -45.11 -10.55 -6.52
CA ASN A 657 -45.24 -9.15 -6.99
C ASN A 657 -45.41 -8.16 -5.85
N GLU A 658 -45.95 -8.59 -4.69
CA GLU A 658 -46.05 -7.76 -3.47
C GLU A 658 -44.70 -7.66 -2.76
N LEU A 659 -43.85 -8.69 -2.80
CA LEU A 659 -42.48 -8.67 -2.30
C LEU A 659 -41.63 -7.58 -2.97
N ASN A 660 -41.72 -7.39 -4.29
CA ASN A 660 -41.03 -6.34 -5.00
C ASN A 660 -41.55 -4.91 -4.66
N SER A 661 -42.82 -4.79 -4.32
CA SER A 661 -43.43 -3.54 -3.83
C SER A 661 -43.03 -3.25 -2.37
N SER A 662 -42.83 -4.27 -1.54
CA SER A 662 -42.46 -4.15 -0.15
C SER A 662 -40.98 -3.76 0.04
N ARG A 663 -40.08 -4.10 -0.91
CA ARG A 663 -38.65 -3.79 -0.84
C ARG A 663 -38.37 -2.30 -0.67
N GLY A 664 -39.00 -1.46 -1.45
CA GLY A 664 -38.85 -0.01 -1.34
C GLY A 664 -39.37 0.53 0.00
N ALA A 665 -40.43 -0.07 0.54
CA ALA A 665 -40.98 0.28 1.85
C ALA A 665 -40.02 -0.14 2.98
N ALA A 666 -39.49 -1.36 2.93
CA ALA A 666 -38.54 -1.86 3.91
C ALA A 666 -37.27 -0.98 4.00
N VAL A 667 -36.67 -0.63 2.86
CA VAL A 667 -35.47 0.24 2.83
C VAL A 667 -35.81 1.65 3.29
N TRP A 668 -37.00 2.17 2.95
CA TRP A 668 -37.45 3.47 3.41
C TRP A 668 -37.64 3.49 4.94
N GLU A 669 -38.29 2.50 5.50
CA GLU A 669 -38.46 2.36 6.94
C GLU A 669 -37.12 2.23 7.65
N TYR A 670 -36.22 1.42 7.10
CA TYR A 670 -34.87 1.28 7.61
C TYR A 670 -34.11 2.62 7.63
N MET A 671 -34.24 3.46 6.60
CA MET A 671 -33.66 4.80 6.57
C MET A 671 -34.26 5.72 7.63
N VAL A 672 -35.57 5.69 7.81
CA VAL A 672 -36.26 6.48 8.84
C VAL A 672 -35.79 6.09 10.23
N GLN A 673 -35.78 4.79 10.52
CA GLN A 673 -35.32 4.24 11.79
C GLN A 673 -33.81 4.46 12.04
N THR A 674 -33.02 4.67 11.00
CA THR A 674 -31.59 5.00 11.10
C THR A 674 -31.40 6.49 11.44
N LEU A 675 -32.02 7.39 10.66
CA LEU A 675 -31.67 8.81 10.69
C LEU A 675 -32.41 9.60 11.75
N ASP A 676 -33.72 9.33 11.95
CA ASP A 676 -34.52 10.10 12.90
C ASP A 676 -33.94 10.02 14.32
N PRO A 677 -33.62 8.83 14.89
CA PRO A 677 -33.03 8.75 16.23
C PRO A 677 -31.67 9.40 16.34
N VAL A 678 -30.85 9.34 15.27
CA VAL A 678 -29.51 9.99 15.25
C VAL A 678 -29.64 11.51 15.38
N ILE A 679 -30.60 12.10 14.63
CA ILE A 679 -30.88 13.55 14.69
C ILE A 679 -31.38 13.96 16.07
N GLU A 680 -32.12 13.08 16.74
CA GLU A 680 -32.64 13.35 18.09
C GLU A 680 -31.62 13.18 19.22
N THR A 681 -30.57 12.43 19.00
CA THR A 681 -29.61 12.03 20.05
C THR A 681 -28.20 12.61 19.93
N SER A 682 -27.81 13.08 18.73
CA SER A 682 -26.47 13.63 18.48
C SER A 682 -26.50 14.88 17.62
N LEU A 683 -25.73 15.92 18.00
CA LEU A 683 -25.53 17.11 17.17
C LEU A 683 -24.62 16.78 16.00
N ILE A 684 -25.16 16.88 14.77
CA ILE A 684 -24.41 16.48 13.56
C ILE A 684 -23.16 17.34 13.36
N GLY A 685 -23.22 18.63 13.63
CA GLY A 685 -22.08 19.54 13.46
C GLY A 685 -21.05 19.53 14.58
N GLU A 686 -21.36 18.99 15.75
CA GLU A 686 -20.52 19.09 16.96
C GLU A 686 -20.06 17.72 17.49
N ASP A 687 -20.90 16.69 17.38
CA ASP A 687 -20.61 15.37 17.99
C ASP A 687 -20.72 14.18 17.03
N ASN A 688 -21.21 14.38 15.80
CA ASN A 688 -21.41 13.27 14.87
C ASN A 688 -20.52 13.40 13.62
N PRO A 689 -19.25 12.93 13.67
CA PRO A 689 -18.32 13.05 12.55
C PRO A 689 -18.75 12.24 11.31
N TYR A 690 -19.51 11.19 11.48
CA TYR A 690 -19.94 10.28 10.42
C TYR A 690 -20.87 10.99 9.42
N TYR A 691 -21.93 11.63 9.92
CA TYR A 691 -22.83 12.39 9.07
C TYR A 691 -22.27 13.76 8.68
N LEU A 692 -21.42 14.37 9.51
CA LEU A 692 -20.71 15.61 9.15
C LEU A 692 -19.88 15.40 7.88
N VAL A 693 -19.07 14.34 7.82
CA VAL A 693 -18.21 14.06 6.65
C VAL A 693 -19.03 13.74 5.40
N CYS A 694 -20.19 13.07 5.56
CA CYS A 694 -21.13 12.84 4.45
C CYS A 694 -21.65 14.14 3.86
N MET A 695 -21.97 15.12 4.70
CA MET A 695 -22.56 16.39 4.28
C MET A 695 -21.53 17.39 3.78
N GLN A 696 -20.33 17.46 4.42
CA GLN A 696 -19.29 18.44 4.09
C GLN A 696 -18.14 17.88 3.25
N GLY A 697 -17.88 16.55 3.29
CA GLY A 697 -16.73 15.89 2.66
C GLY A 697 -15.42 16.13 3.41
N ARG A 698 -15.47 16.60 4.63
CA ARG A 698 -14.33 16.81 5.53
C ARG A 698 -14.80 16.86 6.97
N TYR A 699 -13.89 16.65 7.89
CA TYR A 699 -14.15 16.91 9.31
C TYR A 699 -13.96 18.40 9.65
N SER A 700 -14.38 18.76 10.85
CA SER A 700 -14.10 20.07 11.46
C SER A 700 -13.26 19.89 12.73
N GLU A 701 -12.57 20.93 13.16
CA GLU A 701 -11.77 20.89 14.39
C GLU A 701 -12.60 20.56 15.64
N ARG A 702 -13.94 20.80 15.59
CA ARG A 702 -14.86 20.50 16.68
C ARG A 702 -15.47 19.11 16.60
N CYS A 703 -15.64 18.58 15.38
CA CYS A 703 -16.30 17.31 15.14
C CYS A 703 -15.49 16.46 14.19
N HIS A 704 -14.81 15.47 14.75
CA HIS A 704 -13.96 14.51 14.07
C HIS A 704 -13.84 13.20 14.89
N PRO A 705 -13.42 12.09 14.30
CA PRO A 705 -13.14 10.85 15.03
C PRO A 705 -12.06 11.03 16.10
N ASP A 706 -12.14 10.25 17.17
CA ASP A 706 -11.27 10.39 18.34
C ASP A 706 -9.79 10.16 18.02
N TYR A 707 -9.45 9.33 17.04
CA TYR A 707 -8.06 9.11 16.62
C TYR A 707 -7.41 10.36 16.00
N LEU A 708 -8.21 11.33 15.50
CA LEU A 708 -7.70 12.61 14.96
C LEU A 708 -7.50 13.71 16.03
N LYS A 709 -7.77 13.43 17.30
CA LYS A 709 -7.49 14.40 18.37
C LYS A 709 -5.99 14.64 18.51
N PRO A 710 -5.53 15.86 18.87
CA PRO A 710 -4.11 16.13 19.14
C PRO A 710 -3.49 15.17 20.18
N LYS A 711 -4.23 14.83 21.23
CA LYS A 711 -3.80 13.86 22.25
C LYS A 711 -3.64 12.45 21.69
N SER A 712 -4.53 12.06 20.77
CA SER A 712 -4.45 10.76 20.09
C SER A 712 -3.23 10.70 19.16
N HIS A 713 -2.95 11.79 18.45
CA HIS A 713 -1.74 11.89 17.64
C HIS A 713 -0.48 11.73 18.51
N GLN A 714 -0.38 12.41 19.66
CA GLN A 714 0.75 12.25 20.58
C GLN A 714 0.95 10.80 21.06
N LYS A 715 -0.14 10.03 21.16
CA LYS A 715 -0.07 8.62 21.56
C LYS A 715 0.32 7.73 20.37
N LEU A 716 -0.30 7.92 19.21
CA LEU A 716 -0.08 7.12 18.01
C LEU A 716 1.24 7.42 17.28
N SER A 717 1.84 8.60 17.48
CA SER A 717 3.14 8.96 16.93
C SER A 717 4.34 8.43 17.74
N ARG A 718 4.10 7.77 18.87
CA ARG A 718 5.18 7.10 19.59
C ARG A 718 5.73 5.94 18.78
N GLY A 719 7.04 5.77 18.80
CA GLY A 719 7.72 4.73 17.98
C GLY A 719 7.23 3.30 18.21
N THR A 720 6.59 3.04 19.37
CA THR A 720 6.06 1.72 19.75
C THR A 720 4.54 1.57 19.57
N ALA A 721 3.84 2.61 19.14
CA ALA A 721 2.37 2.62 19.13
C ALA A 721 1.74 1.53 18.22
N PHE A 722 2.45 1.13 17.16
CA PHE A 722 1.99 0.13 16.20
C PHE A 722 2.78 -1.18 16.23
N ASP A 723 3.63 -1.41 17.22
CA ASP A 723 4.44 -2.64 17.31
C ASP A 723 3.57 -3.91 17.33
N GLY A 724 2.41 -3.83 17.96
CA GLY A 724 1.43 -4.90 18.02
C GLY A 724 0.57 -5.04 16.75
N LEU A 725 0.64 -4.14 15.79
CA LEU A 725 -0.25 -4.15 14.63
C LEU A 725 0.22 -5.15 13.57
N ARG A 726 -0.74 -5.94 13.05
CA ARG A 726 -0.56 -6.89 11.95
C ARG A 726 -1.66 -6.65 10.93
N ILE A 727 -1.29 -6.21 9.73
CA ILE A 727 -2.21 -5.90 8.64
C ILE A 727 -2.21 -7.08 7.67
N HIS A 728 -3.34 -7.74 7.52
CA HIS A 728 -3.50 -8.91 6.67
C HIS A 728 -4.39 -8.60 5.48
N THR A 729 -3.86 -8.78 4.27
CA THR A 729 -4.67 -8.81 3.06
C THR A 729 -4.97 -10.26 2.74
N ASP A 730 -6.05 -10.76 3.32
CA ASP A 730 -6.40 -12.18 3.29
C ASP A 730 -7.85 -12.39 3.75
N GLU A 731 -8.36 -13.59 3.64
CA GLU A 731 -9.65 -13.97 4.21
C GLU A 731 -9.57 -14.13 5.73
N ILE A 732 -10.63 -13.72 6.45
CA ILE A 732 -10.70 -13.86 7.91
C ILE A 732 -10.48 -15.33 8.30
N ASN A 733 -11.07 -16.26 7.57
CA ASN A 733 -10.96 -17.70 7.82
C ASN A 733 -9.52 -18.21 7.77
N GLU A 734 -8.71 -17.72 6.85
CA GLU A 734 -7.32 -18.07 6.69
C GLU A 734 -6.48 -17.49 7.84
N VAL A 735 -6.70 -16.23 8.18
CA VAL A 735 -5.99 -15.58 9.30
C VAL A 735 -6.31 -16.29 10.61
N VAL A 736 -7.59 -16.55 10.91
CA VAL A 736 -8.00 -17.23 12.16
C VAL A 736 -7.46 -18.66 12.24
N THR A 737 -7.37 -19.35 11.09
CA THR A 737 -6.82 -20.72 11.04
C THR A 737 -5.34 -20.76 11.42
N ARG A 738 -4.59 -19.71 11.11
CA ARG A 738 -3.15 -19.61 11.42
C ARG A 738 -2.86 -19.19 12.86
N LEU A 739 -3.86 -18.67 13.58
CA LEU A 739 -3.67 -18.28 14.97
C LEU A 739 -3.60 -19.50 15.88
N THR A 740 -2.71 -19.45 16.85
CA THR A 740 -2.60 -20.47 17.90
C THR A 740 -3.91 -20.57 18.68
N PRO A 741 -4.41 -21.80 18.96
CA PRO A 741 -5.62 -21.97 19.74
C PRO A 741 -5.58 -21.25 21.08
N GLY A 742 -6.67 -20.55 21.42
CA GLY A 742 -6.80 -19.82 22.68
C GLY A 742 -5.95 -18.55 22.80
N THR A 743 -5.45 -18.00 21.68
CA THR A 743 -4.65 -16.77 21.69
C THR A 743 -5.53 -15.52 21.66
N LEU A 744 -6.57 -15.51 20.85
CA LEU A 744 -7.45 -14.34 20.73
C LEU A 744 -8.24 -14.09 22.02
N THR A 745 -8.35 -12.81 22.39
CA THR A 745 -9.25 -12.37 23.48
C THR A 745 -10.50 -11.72 22.94
N VAL A 746 -10.38 -11.04 21.78
CA VAL A 746 -11.46 -10.27 21.15
C VAL A 746 -11.41 -10.48 19.64
N ALA A 747 -12.57 -10.72 19.03
CA ALA A 747 -12.77 -10.70 17.60
C ALA A 747 -13.87 -9.70 17.25
N VAL A 748 -13.55 -8.72 16.39
CA VAL A 748 -14.50 -7.71 15.90
C VAL A 748 -14.77 -8.02 14.43
N VAL A 749 -15.86 -8.73 14.18
CA VAL A 749 -16.20 -9.23 12.83
C VAL A 749 -17.24 -8.37 12.10
N MET A 750 -17.69 -7.30 12.73
CA MET A 750 -18.67 -6.35 12.20
C MET A 750 -19.90 -7.06 11.62
N ASP A 751 -20.29 -6.73 10.40
CA ASP A 751 -21.40 -7.33 9.65
C ASP A 751 -20.96 -8.40 8.65
N SER A 752 -19.72 -8.89 8.74
CA SER A 752 -19.21 -9.90 7.80
C SER A 752 -20.00 -11.22 7.86
N MET A 753 -20.66 -11.49 8.99
CA MET A 753 -21.50 -12.68 9.14
C MET A 753 -22.81 -12.58 8.32
N ASP A 754 -23.27 -11.37 7.99
CA ASP A 754 -24.45 -11.14 7.15
C ASP A 754 -24.20 -11.52 5.67
N TRP A 755 -22.96 -11.74 5.28
CA TRP A 755 -22.57 -12.11 3.92
C TRP A 755 -22.81 -13.58 3.60
N PHE A 756 -22.91 -14.42 4.64
CA PHE A 756 -23.08 -15.86 4.45
C PHE A 756 -24.51 -16.22 4.05
N ASP A 757 -24.62 -17.22 3.19
CA ASP A 757 -25.90 -17.84 2.87
C ASP A 757 -26.38 -18.68 4.06
N PRO A 758 -27.62 -18.49 4.54
CA PRO A 758 -28.21 -19.31 5.61
C PRO A 758 -28.22 -20.82 5.34
N GLY A 759 -28.29 -21.22 4.06
CA GLY A 759 -28.23 -22.62 3.62
C GLY A 759 -26.81 -23.21 3.60
N SER A 760 -25.77 -22.40 3.74
CA SER A 760 -24.38 -22.82 3.68
C SER A 760 -23.81 -23.18 5.05
N GLU A 761 -22.85 -24.12 5.07
CA GLU A 761 -22.10 -24.47 6.28
C GLU A 761 -20.93 -23.50 6.57
N GLU A 762 -20.64 -22.56 5.67
CA GLU A 762 -19.46 -21.71 5.77
C GLU A 762 -19.49 -20.81 7.02
N ALA A 763 -20.65 -20.28 7.40
CA ALA A 763 -20.80 -19.53 8.65
C ALA A 763 -20.46 -20.40 9.88
N GLY A 764 -20.90 -21.64 9.91
CA GLY A 764 -20.58 -22.59 10.99
C GLY A 764 -19.09 -22.91 11.05
N LYS A 765 -18.44 -23.09 9.92
CA LYS A 765 -16.99 -23.29 9.82
C LYS A 765 -16.22 -22.08 10.36
N GLN A 766 -16.61 -20.86 9.99
CA GLN A 766 -15.98 -19.64 10.51
C GLN A 766 -16.16 -19.52 12.03
N ILE A 767 -17.37 -19.77 12.54
CA ILE A 767 -17.65 -19.73 13.99
C ILE A 767 -16.81 -20.79 14.73
N GLY A 768 -16.68 -21.99 14.19
CA GLY A 768 -15.84 -23.05 14.76
C GLY A 768 -14.36 -22.66 14.84
N LYS A 769 -13.83 -22.05 13.78
CA LYS A 769 -12.46 -21.52 13.75
C LYS A 769 -12.26 -20.39 14.78
N LEU A 770 -13.22 -19.46 14.89
CA LEU A 770 -13.20 -18.40 15.90
C LEU A 770 -13.25 -19.00 17.32
N ASN A 771 -14.08 -20.02 17.56
CA ASN A 771 -14.10 -20.70 18.85
C ASN A 771 -12.73 -21.31 19.17
N ARG A 772 -12.08 -21.98 18.23
CA ARG A 772 -10.73 -22.53 18.43
C ARG A 772 -9.70 -21.43 18.80
N ALA A 773 -9.70 -20.31 18.06
CA ALA A 773 -8.70 -19.27 18.22
C ALA A 773 -8.90 -18.43 19.50
N LEU A 774 -10.15 -18.25 19.95
CA LEU A 774 -10.48 -17.50 21.16
C LEU A 774 -10.15 -18.30 22.42
N LYS A 775 -9.60 -17.64 23.42
CA LYS A 775 -9.49 -18.19 24.78
C LYS A 775 -10.87 -18.28 25.45
N MET A 776 -10.99 -19.06 26.52
CA MET A 776 -12.22 -19.07 27.33
C MET A 776 -12.53 -17.67 27.84
N ASN A 777 -13.81 -17.30 27.81
CA ASN A 777 -14.32 -15.95 28.07
C ASN A 777 -13.89 -14.90 27.02
N GLY A 778 -13.25 -15.32 25.93
CA GLY A 778 -13.00 -14.46 24.77
C GLY A 778 -14.31 -14.02 24.11
N ARG A 779 -14.32 -12.83 23.53
CA ARG A 779 -15.54 -12.16 23.07
C ARG A 779 -15.51 -11.92 21.56
N VAL A 780 -16.67 -12.11 20.90
CA VAL A 780 -16.88 -11.67 19.53
C VAL A 780 -17.86 -10.51 19.56
N LEU A 781 -17.47 -9.38 18.98
CA LEU A 781 -18.37 -8.24 18.74
C LEU A 781 -18.80 -8.30 17.27
N LEU A 782 -20.10 -8.29 17.06
CA LEU A 782 -20.70 -8.19 15.73
C LEU A 782 -21.88 -7.21 15.70
N ARG A 783 -22.15 -6.71 14.52
CA ARG A 783 -23.32 -5.94 14.16
C ARG A 783 -24.04 -6.61 13.01
N SER A 784 -25.34 -6.43 12.90
CA SER A 784 -26.14 -7.02 11.83
C SER A 784 -27.24 -6.09 11.36
N ALA A 785 -27.59 -6.21 10.10
CA ALA A 785 -28.77 -5.56 9.52
C ALA A 785 -30.09 -6.14 10.04
N ALA A 786 -30.06 -7.37 10.62
CA ALA A 786 -31.21 -8.01 11.24
C ALA A 786 -31.30 -7.69 12.72
N LEU A 787 -32.52 -7.60 13.25
CA LEU A 787 -32.79 -7.49 14.68
C LEU A 787 -32.37 -8.75 15.44
N ILE A 788 -32.60 -9.93 14.84
CA ILE A 788 -32.20 -11.24 15.34
C ILE A 788 -31.59 -12.03 14.17
N PRO A 789 -30.28 -11.93 13.98
CA PRO A 789 -29.62 -12.66 12.89
C PRO A 789 -29.73 -14.17 13.03
N TRP A 790 -29.96 -14.85 11.93
CA TRP A 790 -30.14 -16.31 11.89
C TRP A 790 -28.95 -17.10 12.43
N TYR A 791 -27.73 -16.56 12.31
CA TYR A 791 -26.51 -17.23 12.73
C TYR A 791 -26.24 -17.14 14.24
N ILE A 792 -27.04 -16.39 15.01
CA ILE A 792 -26.89 -16.33 16.49
C ILE A 792 -27.09 -17.71 17.09
N SER A 793 -28.08 -18.45 16.63
CA SER A 793 -28.32 -19.85 17.07
C SER A 793 -27.14 -20.79 16.74
N LYS A 794 -26.44 -20.54 15.62
CA LYS A 794 -25.23 -21.29 15.28
C LYS A 794 -24.07 -20.97 16.24
N PHE A 795 -23.92 -19.71 16.65
CA PHE A 795 -22.95 -19.34 17.70
C PHE A 795 -23.26 -20.05 19.02
N GLU A 796 -24.51 -20.11 19.45
CA GLU A 796 -24.95 -20.83 20.67
C GLU A 796 -24.59 -22.31 20.57
N SER A 797 -24.95 -22.97 19.47
CA SER A 797 -24.63 -24.38 19.25
C SER A 797 -23.14 -24.69 19.18
N LEU A 798 -22.31 -23.67 18.91
CA LEU A 798 -20.87 -23.76 18.76
C LEU A 798 -20.11 -23.13 19.95
N GLY A 799 -20.71 -23.18 21.16
CA GLY A 799 -20.03 -22.87 22.43
C GLY A 799 -19.92 -21.40 22.78
N PHE A 800 -20.79 -20.56 22.27
CA PHE A 800 -20.87 -19.14 22.63
C PHE A 800 -22.17 -18.83 23.36
N THR A 801 -22.12 -17.90 24.30
CA THR A 801 -23.29 -17.31 24.92
C THR A 801 -23.50 -15.92 24.33
N PRO A 802 -24.57 -15.71 23.55
CA PRO A 802 -24.87 -14.43 22.93
C PRO A 802 -25.54 -13.48 23.91
N LYS A 803 -25.17 -12.20 23.81
CA LYS A 803 -25.84 -11.10 24.51
C LYS A 803 -26.06 -9.96 23.54
N ARG A 804 -27.33 -9.61 23.28
CA ARG A 804 -27.68 -8.41 22.53
C ARG A 804 -27.37 -7.18 23.40
N VAL A 805 -26.48 -6.31 22.94
CA VAL A 805 -26.01 -5.12 23.66
C VAL A 805 -26.56 -3.84 23.08
N GLY A 806 -27.15 -3.91 21.90
CA GLY A 806 -27.86 -2.81 21.24
C GLY A 806 -28.91 -3.35 20.28
N SER A 807 -30.03 -2.66 20.18
CA SER A 807 -31.11 -2.95 19.24
C SER A 807 -31.67 -1.62 18.75
N ARG A 808 -31.90 -1.54 17.44
CA ARG A 808 -32.53 -0.41 16.82
C ARG A 808 -34.05 -0.62 16.86
N GLU A 809 -34.63 -0.24 17.96
CA GLU A 809 -36.06 -0.18 18.14
C GLU A 809 -36.56 1.26 17.92
N ASN A 810 -37.87 1.47 17.81
CA ASN A 810 -38.44 2.79 17.55
C ASN A 810 -37.89 3.86 18.52
N GLY A 811 -37.15 4.84 17.96
CA GLY A 811 -36.55 5.93 18.73
C GLY A 811 -35.21 5.61 19.41
N ALA A 812 -34.68 4.39 19.31
CA ALA A 812 -33.41 4.01 19.91
C ALA A 812 -32.24 4.07 18.90
N CYS A 813 -31.08 4.53 19.37
CA CYS A 813 -29.82 4.47 18.65
C CYS A 813 -28.91 3.42 19.24
N ILE A 814 -28.30 2.59 18.40
CA ILE A 814 -27.19 1.71 18.79
C ILE A 814 -25.92 2.55 19.01
N ASP A 815 -25.64 3.43 18.08
CA ASP A 815 -24.51 4.36 18.08
C ASP A 815 -24.84 5.60 17.23
N ARG A 816 -23.89 6.52 17.07
CA ARG A 816 -24.07 7.75 16.30
C ARG A 816 -24.17 7.54 14.79
N VAL A 817 -23.86 6.36 14.28
CA VAL A 817 -24.05 5.96 12.88
C VAL A 817 -25.40 5.32 12.68
N ASN A 818 -25.78 4.42 13.60
CA ASN A 818 -27.06 3.70 13.67
C ASN A 818 -27.44 2.94 12.38
N MET A 819 -26.43 2.46 11.64
CA MET A 819 -26.66 1.77 10.35
C MET A 819 -27.11 0.31 10.51
N TYR A 820 -26.89 -0.29 11.68
CA TYR A 820 -27.24 -1.69 11.94
C TYR A 820 -28.52 -1.81 12.79
N ALA A 821 -29.25 -2.92 12.65
CA ALA A 821 -30.43 -3.19 13.43
C ALA A 821 -30.11 -3.76 14.82
N SER A 822 -29.02 -4.51 14.94
CA SER A 822 -28.60 -5.09 16.22
C SER A 822 -27.09 -5.12 16.41
N CYS A 823 -26.66 -5.13 17.68
CA CYS A 823 -25.28 -5.27 18.10
C CYS A 823 -25.20 -6.34 19.19
N TRP A 824 -24.25 -7.27 19.04
CA TRP A 824 -24.11 -8.45 19.86
C TRP A 824 -22.70 -8.65 20.39
N ILE A 825 -22.60 -9.10 21.63
CA ILE A 825 -21.37 -9.67 22.20
C ILE A 825 -21.65 -11.16 22.43
N LEU A 826 -20.77 -12.00 21.87
CA LEU A 826 -20.85 -13.44 21.97
C LEU A 826 -19.61 -13.88 22.77
N THR A 827 -19.85 -14.42 23.96
CA THR A 827 -18.77 -14.86 24.87
C THR A 827 -18.53 -16.35 24.70
N LYS A 828 -17.29 -16.76 24.47
CA LYS A 828 -16.96 -18.19 24.41
C LYS A 828 -17.09 -18.81 25.80
N THR A 829 -18.02 -19.74 25.96
CA THR A 829 -18.32 -20.45 27.22
C THR A 829 -17.98 -21.93 27.16
N ALA A 830 -17.80 -22.49 25.96
CA ALA A 830 -17.36 -23.86 25.76
C ALA A 830 -16.39 -23.99 24.59
N SER A 831 -15.41 -24.88 24.71
CA SER A 831 -14.53 -25.26 23.58
C SER A 831 -15.16 -26.42 22.81
N ILE A 832 -15.20 -26.30 21.49
CA ILE A 832 -15.63 -27.41 20.63
C ILE A 832 -14.40 -28.31 20.43
N ASN A 833 -14.55 -29.57 20.80
CA ASN A 833 -13.57 -30.56 20.47
C ASN A 833 -13.90 -31.12 19.06
N PRO A 834 -13.05 -30.91 18.03
CA PRO A 834 -13.36 -31.37 16.68
C PRO A 834 -13.46 -32.90 16.54
N ASN A 835 -13.05 -33.63 17.56
CA ASN A 835 -13.00 -35.09 17.56
C ASN A 835 -14.13 -35.80 18.36
N ILE A 836 -15.14 -35.10 18.84
CA ILE A 836 -16.31 -35.76 19.43
C ILE A 836 -17.42 -35.80 18.39
N PRO A 837 -17.80 -36.96 17.88
CA PRO A 837 -19.00 -37.11 17.06
C PRO A 837 -20.20 -36.57 17.84
N LYS A 838 -21.09 -35.80 17.18
CA LYS A 838 -22.35 -35.40 17.80
C LYS A 838 -23.08 -36.63 18.29
N THR A 839 -23.15 -36.84 19.61
CA THR A 839 -24.06 -37.80 20.18
C THR A 839 -25.48 -37.36 19.84
N SER A 840 -26.16 -38.15 19.04
CA SER A 840 -27.61 -38.06 18.93
C SER A 840 -28.20 -38.12 20.34
N ARG A 841 -29.26 -37.39 20.60
CA ARG A 841 -29.99 -37.37 21.89
C ARG A 841 -30.58 -38.74 22.29
N ASP A 842 -30.35 -39.80 21.52
CA ASP A 842 -30.64 -41.17 21.85
C ASP A 842 -29.34 -41.81 22.35
N GLY A 843 -29.37 -42.15 23.65
CA GLY A 843 -28.24 -42.61 24.45
C GLY A 843 -27.71 -44.03 24.12
N SER A 844 -27.32 -44.29 22.90
CA SER A 844 -26.54 -45.49 22.54
C SER A 844 -25.25 -45.04 21.84
N VAL A 845 -24.12 -45.14 22.57
CA VAL A 845 -22.78 -45.00 22.04
C VAL A 845 -22.45 -46.27 21.29
N ASP A 846 -22.28 -46.19 19.99
CA ASP A 846 -21.79 -47.28 19.16
C ASP A 846 -20.27 -47.41 19.34
N LEU A 847 -19.86 -48.31 20.21
CA LEU A 847 -18.47 -48.58 20.61
C LEU A 847 -17.65 -49.31 19.53
N GLU A 848 -18.27 -49.76 18.43
CA GLU A 848 -17.58 -50.51 17.36
C GLU A 848 -16.86 -49.65 16.31
N LYS A 849 -16.89 -48.33 16.40
CA LYS A 849 -16.20 -47.43 15.45
C LYS A 849 -14.97 -46.72 16.00
N LEU A 850 -14.42 -47.18 17.10
CA LEU A 850 -13.11 -46.76 17.60
C LEU A 850 -12.08 -47.77 17.14
N GLU A 851 -11.60 -47.67 15.91
CA GLU A 851 -10.32 -48.28 15.52
C GLU A 851 -9.16 -47.47 16.07
N ILE A 852 -8.26 -48.20 16.74
CA ILE A 852 -7.03 -47.73 17.43
C ILE A 852 -6.00 -47.31 16.41
#